data_1b6fc5933091a011ee67ea5db6adde23
#
_entry.id   1b6fc5933091a011ee67ea5db6adde23
#
_cell.length_a   1.000
_cell.length_b   1.000
_cell.length_c   1.000
_cell.angle_alpha   90.00
_cell.angle_beta   90.00
_cell.angle_gamma   90.00
#
_symmetry.space_group_name_H-M   'P 1'
#
loop_
_entity.id
_entity.type
_entity.pdbx_description
1 polymer ?
#
loop_
_entity_poly.entity_id
_entity_poly.type
_entity_poly.pdbx_seq_one_letter_code
_entity_poly.pdbx_strand_id
1 'polypeptide(L)'
;MKIKSDYANEPRWKEVNVKSSLPKEMESLDKLAHNMWWSWNYQARNMFKSLDEKLYEEVGHNPVLLLERLSYERKEAIVKDKELMKRVKEVYKLFTEYMNVKPDTKRPSVAYFSMEYGINQVLKIYSGGLGMLAGDYLKEASDSNVDLCAVGFLYRFGYFTQSLSMDGQQIAKYDAQNFNSLPIERVLDKDGNQVVVDVPYNGYQVHALVWVANVGRIKLYLLDTDNDMNSEFDRPITHTLYGGDWENRIKQEILLGIGGILTLKKLGIKKDIYHCNEGHAALCNLQRLCDYIDQGLTFNQAMELVRASSLYTVHTPVPAGHDYFDEELFGKYMGAYPEKLGISWDEFIGMGRTNPDDHSERFCMSTFACNTSQEINGVSKLHGWVSQKMFAPLWKGYFPEENNVGYVTNGVHLPTWTATEWRKVYDEYFDSSFISDQSNEKIWHAIYNVPDEIIWNTRMALKKKLIKYIRDKFTQQWLRNQGDPAKVVSILERINPNALMIGFCRRFATYKRAHLLFTDLERLERIVNDPEHPVLFFFSGKAHPADGAGQGLIKRIFEISRMPQFLGKIIFLEDYDMQLARRLVSGVDIWMNTPTRPLEASGTSGEKAEMNGVVNLSVLDGWWVEGYREGAGWALPQERTYENQTYQDQLDAATIYSLLENEIVPLYFNKTEKRDYSADWVGVVKNSIASIAPHYTMKRQLDDYYSKFYEKEAQRSKKLHANDNRLAKEIALWKETVAERWDSIHVVSKNIDELQDIVTGRKTHLTYVIDEQGLNDAIGLEFVVLNSDPSAEQSVHEVIPFKLVKAEGNLYTFEVAFEPDAAGAFKCAVRMFPKSKLLAHRQDFAYVKWLD
;
A
#
# COMPACT_ATOMS: atom_id res chain seq x y z
N MET A 1 15.72 -22.10 72.31
CA MET A 1 14.99 -21.05 71.61
C MET A 1 14.72 -21.50 70.16
N LYS A 2 13.44 -21.77 69.76
CA LYS A 2 13.15 -22.14 68.38
C LYS A 2 13.22 -20.85 67.49
N ILE A 3 14.13 -20.83 66.54
CA ILE A 3 14.36 -19.69 65.63
C ILE A 3 13.34 -19.69 64.48
N LYS A 4 12.62 -20.81 64.26
CA LYS A 4 11.55 -20.93 63.21
C LYS A 4 10.27 -21.42 63.89
N SER A 5 9.14 -20.89 63.46
CA SER A 5 7.80 -21.41 63.83
C SER A 5 7.45 -22.57 62.91
N ASP A 6 7.07 -23.72 63.51
CA ASP A 6 6.57 -24.89 62.79
C ASP A 6 5.07 -24.74 62.42
N TYR A 7 4.45 -23.61 62.77
CA TYR A 7 3.00 -23.38 62.65
C TYR A 7 2.63 -22.13 61.88
N ALA A 8 3.41 -21.74 60.88
CA ALA A 8 3.03 -20.65 60.00
C ALA A 8 1.84 -21.10 59.14
N ASN A 9 0.70 -20.42 59.26
CA ASN A 9 -0.43 -20.66 58.37
C ASN A 9 -0.12 -20.12 56.99
N GLU A 10 -0.39 -20.93 55.97
CA GLU A 10 -0.34 -20.46 54.59
C GLU A 10 -1.52 -19.53 54.30
N PRO A 11 -1.31 -18.40 53.62
CA PRO A 11 -2.40 -17.50 53.29
C PRO A 11 -3.33 -18.13 52.23
N ARG A 12 -4.62 -17.98 52.42
CA ARG A 12 -5.61 -18.29 51.39
C ARG A 12 -5.81 -17.04 50.53
N TRP A 13 -5.14 -17.00 49.39
CA TRP A 13 -5.26 -15.90 48.45
C TRP A 13 -6.64 -15.87 47.85
N LYS A 14 -7.25 -14.68 47.83
CA LYS A 14 -8.48 -14.40 47.06
C LYS A 14 -8.10 -13.53 45.86
N GLU A 15 -8.56 -13.94 44.70
CA GLU A 15 -8.47 -13.14 43.52
C GLU A 15 -9.55 -12.06 43.54
N VAL A 16 -9.14 -10.81 43.41
CA VAL A 16 -10.03 -9.65 43.40
C VAL A 16 -9.78 -8.86 42.12
N ASN A 17 -10.77 -8.79 41.27
CA ASN A 17 -10.70 -7.99 40.06
C ASN A 17 -11.20 -6.56 40.35
N VAL A 18 -10.29 -5.61 40.36
CA VAL A 18 -10.60 -4.18 40.52
C VAL A 18 -10.77 -3.55 39.13
N LYS A 19 -11.99 -3.15 38.77
CA LYS A 19 -12.23 -2.44 37.53
C LYS A 19 -11.92 -0.96 37.69
N SER A 20 -11.23 -0.38 36.72
CA SER A 20 -11.05 1.07 36.62
C SER A 20 -12.39 1.74 36.30
N SER A 21 -12.73 2.79 37.04
CA SER A 21 -13.89 3.64 36.73
C SER A 21 -13.43 5.05 36.36
N LEU A 22 -14.12 5.65 35.40
CA LEU A 22 -13.90 7.05 35.05
C LEU A 22 -14.95 7.93 35.73
N PRO A 23 -14.57 9.10 36.31
CA PRO A 23 -15.52 10.13 36.72
C PRO A 23 -16.42 10.53 35.55
N LYS A 24 -17.64 10.90 35.83
CA LYS A 24 -18.63 11.29 34.81
C LYS A 24 -18.13 12.41 33.90
N GLU A 25 -17.39 13.35 34.44
CA GLU A 25 -16.77 14.46 33.72
C GLU A 25 -15.73 14.00 32.69
N MET A 26 -15.19 12.78 32.81
CA MET A 26 -14.19 12.19 31.94
C MET A 26 -14.76 11.17 30.94
N GLU A 27 -16.08 10.90 30.94
CA GLU A 27 -16.70 9.94 30.00
C GLU A 27 -16.44 10.27 28.50
N SER A 28 -16.32 11.56 28.18
CA SER A 28 -15.99 12.02 26.82
C SER A 28 -14.59 11.56 26.35
N LEU A 29 -13.66 11.39 27.29
CA LEU A 29 -12.30 10.89 27.00
C LEU A 29 -12.31 9.42 26.58
N ASP A 30 -13.18 8.60 27.16
CA ASP A 30 -13.33 7.19 26.79
C ASP A 30 -13.83 7.06 25.33
N LYS A 31 -14.86 7.81 24.98
CA LYS A 31 -15.38 7.84 23.60
C LYS A 31 -14.32 8.31 22.60
N LEU A 32 -13.54 9.31 22.98
CA LEU A 32 -12.46 9.82 22.14
C LEU A 32 -11.31 8.82 22.03
N ALA A 33 -10.95 8.11 23.12
CA ALA A 33 -9.88 7.11 23.15
C ALA A 33 -10.17 5.90 22.24
N HIS A 34 -11.46 5.51 22.14
CA HIS A 34 -11.88 4.39 21.28
C HIS A 34 -12.12 4.76 19.82
N ASN A 35 -11.89 6.02 19.42
CA ASN A 35 -11.91 6.41 18.00
C ASN A 35 -10.52 6.86 17.57
N MET A 36 -9.97 6.18 16.58
CA MET A 36 -8.62 6.41 16.09
C MET A 36 -8.35 7.82 15.51
N TRP A 37 -9.39 8.68 15.39
CA TRP A 37 -9.24 10.08 14.98
C TRP A 37 -8.18 10.82 15.79
N TRP A 38 -8.05 10.55 17.09
CA TRP A 38 -7.01 11.13 17.94
C TRP A 38 -5.60 10.88 17.37
N SER A 39 -5.38 9.80 16.63
CA SER A 39 -4.05 9.40 16.16
C SER A 39 -3.47 10.37 15.13
N TRP A 40 -4.28 11.10 14.39
CA TRP A 40 -3.82 12.11 13.43
C TRP A 40 -4.25 13.55 13.78
N ASN A 41 -5.02 13.73 14.85
CA ASN A 41 -5.31 15.06 15.37
C ASN A 41 -4.31 15.45 16.48
N TYR A 42 -3.47 16.45 16.21
CA TYR A 42 -2.40 16.83 17.12
C TYR A 42 -2.93 17.42 18.44
N GLN A 43 -4.08 18.08 18.43
CA GLN A 43 -4.68 18.66 19.64
C GLN A 43 -5.18 17.53 20.58
N ALA A 44 -5.75 16.47 20.01
CA ALA A 44 -6.18 15.30 20.77
C ALA A 44 -4.97 14.56 21.38
N ARG A 45 -3.89 14.34 20.60
CA ARG A 45 -2.66 13.72 21.13
C ARG A 45 -2.04 14.54 22.25
N ASN A 46 -1.95 15.85 22.10
CA ASN A 46 -1.41 16.75 23.13
C ASN A 46 -2.29 16.77 24.38
N MET A 47 -3.59 16.71 24.21
CA MET A 47 -4.54 16.63 25.32
C MET A 47 -4.36 15.34 26.11
N PHE A 48 -4.31 14.15 25.46
CA PHE A 48 -4.04 12.88 26.15
C PHE A 48 -2.68 12.90 26.87
N LYS A 49 -1.63 13.42 26.23
CA LYS A 49 -0.31 13.57 26.86
C LYS A 49 -0.39 14.43 28.11
N SER A 50 -1.17 15.51 28.12
CA SER A 50 -1.30 16.42 29.28
C SER A 50 -2.07 15.85 30.48
N LEU A 51 -2.79 14.73 30.30
CA LEU A 51 -3.44 14.03 31.41
C LEU A 51 -2.41 13.44 32.40
N ASP A 52 -1.38 12.81 31.88
CA ASP A 52 -0.21 12.34 32.62
C ASP A 52 0.92 12.01 31.61
N GLU A 53 1.89 12.90 31.47
CA GLU A 53 2.95 12.77 30.46
C GLU A 53 3.79 11.51 30.65
N LYS A 54 4.18 11.20 31.91
CA LYS A 54 5.02 10.04 32.22
C LYS A 54 4.28 8.74 31.90
N LEU A 55 3.06 8.61 32.39
CA LEU A 55 2.25 7.42 32.14
C LEU A 55 1.91 7.27 30.64
N TYR A 56 1.68 8.38 29.93
CA TYR A 56 1.42 8.36 28.47
C TYR A 56 2.59 7.77 27.68
N GLU A 57 3.83 8.11 28.08
CA GLU A 57 5.04 7.49 27.48
C GLU A 57 5.16 6.00 27.88
N GLU A 58 4.90 5.67 29.15
CA GLU A 58 4.97 4.27 29.66
C GLU A 58 3.98 3.33 28.97
N VAL A 59 2.77 3.81 28.64
CA VAL A 59 1.74 3.01 27.93
C VAL A 59 1.89 3.05 26.40
N GLY A 60 2.97 3.56 25.88
CA GLY A 60 3.26 3.62 24.44
C GLY A 60 2.27 4.50 23.66
N HIS A 61 1.79 5.57 24.26
CA HIS A 61 0.83 6.52 23.72
C HIS A 61 -0.57 5.93 23.45
N ASN A 62 -0.92 4.86 24.13
CA ASN A 62 -2.26 4.25 24.05
C ASN A 62 -3.24 4.96 25.00
N PRO A 63 -4.21 5.74 24.50
CA PRO A 63 -5.12 6.51 25.36
C PRO A 63 -6.10 5.64 26.14
N VAL A 64 -6.48 4.46 25.62
CA VAL A 64 -7.34 3.52 26.34
C VAL A 64 -6.62 3.00 27.56
N LEU A 65 -5.39 2.52 27.38
CA LEU A 65 -4.54 2.00 28.46
C LEU A 65 -4.13 3.12 29.43
N LEU A 66 -3.94 4.35 28.94
CA LEU A 66 -3.71 5.53 29.79
C LEU A 66 -4.88 5.73 30.78
N LEU A 67 -6.12 5.83 30.26
CA LEU A 67 -7.31 6.03 31.07
C LEU A 67 -7.55 4.87 32.07
N GLU A 68 -7.24 3.66 31.66
CA GLU A 68 -7.32 2.47 32.52
C GLU A 68 -6.34 2.54 33.70
N ARG A 69 -5.08 2.96 33.45
CA ARG A 69 -4.00 2.97 34.44
C ARG A 69 -3.87 4.25 35.25
N LEU A 70 -4.58 5.33 34.90
CA LEU A 70 -4.62 6.53 35.73
C LEU A 70 -5.08 6.17 37.15
N SER A 71 -4.33 6.59 38.17
CA SER A 71 -4.73 6.41 39.56
C SER A 71 -6.00 7.21 39.87
N TYR A 72 -6.75 6.76 40.85
CA TYR A 72 -7.96 7.48 41.28
C TYR A 72 -7.65 8.93 41.69
N GLU A 73 -6.57 9.14 42.44
CA GLU A 73 -6.09 10.46 42.84
C GLU A 73 -5.78 11.36 41.65
N ARG A 74 -5.15 10.79 40.59
CA ARG A 74 -4.86 11.56 39.37
C ARG A 74 -6.14 11.92 38.61
N LYS A 75 -7.11 11.00 38.52
CA LYS A 75 -8.42 11.29 37.92
C LYS A 75 -9.14 12.43 38.64
N GLU A 76 -9.15 12.42 39.97
CA GLU A 76 -9.69 13.50 40.79
C GLU A 76 -8.97 14.84 40.55
N ALA A 77 -7.65 14.82 40.45
CA ALA A 77 -6.85 16.00 40.16
C ALA A 77 -7.15 16.59 38.77
N ILE A 78 -7.31 15.73 37.74
CA ILE A 78 -7.69 16.13 36.37
C ILE A 78 -9.06 16.83 36.39
N VAL A 79 -10.06 16.26 37.06
CA VAL A 79 -11.41 16.85 37.14
C VAL A 79 -11.39 18.22 37.82
N LYS A 80 -10.52 18.44 38.80
CA LYS A 80 -10.35 19.72 39.51
C LYS A 80 -9.56 20.77 38.69
N ASP A 81 -8.78 20.34 37.74
CA ASP A 81 -8.00 21.23 36.86
C ASP A 81 -8.89 21.84 35.76
N LYS A 82 -9.30 23.09 35.99
CA LYS A 82 -10.23 23.83 35.10
C LYS A 82 -9.63 24.03 33.67
N GLU A 83 -8.35 24.30 33.57
CA GLU A 83 -7.70 24.55 32.28
C GLU A 83 -7.58 23.24 31.47
N LEU A 84 -7.20 22.15 32.13
CA LEU A 84 -7.14 20.84 31.51
C LEU A 84 -8.53 20.36 31.07
N MET A 85 -9.55 20.50 31.94
CA MET A 85 -10.93 20.15 31.60
C MET A 85 -11.54 21.02 30.50
N LYS A 86 -11.13 22.30 30.43
CA LYS A 86 -11.49 23.17 29.29
C LYS A 86 -10.92 22.61 27.98
N ARG A 87 -9.65 22.24 27.97
CA ARG A 87 -8.99 21.62 26.79
C ARG A 87 -9.67 20.31 26.39
N VAL A 88 -10.03 19.46 27.35
CA VAL A 88 -10.77 18.21 27.09
C VAL A 88 -12.09 18.52 26.37
N LYS A 89 -12.84 19.50 26.84
CA LYS A 89 -14.13 19.92 26.24
C LYS A 89 -13.94 20.48 24.83
N GLU A 90 -12.90 21.28 24.60
CA GLU A 90 -12.58 21.86 23.29
C GLU A 90 -12.25 20.75 22.29
N VAL A 91 -11.37 19.81 22.65
CA VAL A 91 -11.02 18.68 21.77
C VAL A 91 -12.21 17.76 21.49
N TYR A 92 -13.03 17.48 22.51
CA TYR A 92 -14.24 16.68 22.33
C TYR A 92 -15.27 17.37 21.43
N LYS A 93 -15.38 18.69 21.53
CA LYS A 93 -16.23 19.50 20.63
C LYS A 93 -15.74 19.37 19.18
N LEU A 94 -14.43 19.53 18.92
CA LEU A 94 -13.85 19.34 17.58
C LEU A 94 -14.14 17.93 17.03
N PHE A 95 -13.98 16.91 17.86
CA PHE A 95 -14.30 15.53 17.49
C PHE A 95 -15.78 15.35 17.14
N THR A 96 -16.68 15.90 17.95
CA THR A 96 -18.11 15.80 17.72
C THR A 96 -18.53 16.52 16.43
N GLU A 97 -17.99 17.73 16.21
CA GLU A 97 -18.22 18.48 14.96
C GLU A 97 -17.72 17.69 13.75
N TYR A 98 -16.52 17.11 13.85
CA TYR A 98 -15.96 16.24 12.80
C TYR A 98 -16.88 15.05 12.52
N MET A 99 -17.34 14.34 13.54
CA MET A 99 -18.18 13.13 13.39
C MET A 99 -19.59 13.43 12.86
N ASN A 100 -20.14 14.62 13.11
CA ASN A 100 -21.51 14.97 12.75
C ASN A 100 -21.70 15.46 11.31
N VAL A 101 -20.63 15.58 10.52
CA VAL A 101 -20.74 15.92 9.11
C VAL A 101 -21.42 14.77 8.36
N LYS A 102 -22.45 15.09 7.59
CA LYS A 102 -23.19 14.09 6.80
C LYS A 102 -22.28 13.48 5.72
N PRO A 103 -22.36 12.16 5.50
CA PRO A 103 -21.58 11.50 4.44
C PRO A 103 -21.87 12.09 3.06
N ASP A 104 -20.83 12.13 2.21
CA ASP A 104 -20.99 12.43 0.78
C ASP A 104 -21.65 11.24 0.08
N THR A 105 -22.92 11.39 -0.25
CA THR A 105 -23.72 10.36 -0.95
C THR A 105 -23.64 10.45 -2.47
N LYS A 106 -22.93 11.41 -3.02
CA LYS A 106 -22.75 11.56 -4.48
C LYS A 106 -21.73 10.58 -5.04
N ARG A 107 -20.74 10.23 -4.23
CA ARG A 107 -19.70 9.26 -4.57
C ARG A 107 -20.17 7.82 -4.27
N PRO A 108 -19.79 6.82 -5.09
CA PRO A 108 -20.15 5.43 -4.80
C PRO A 108 -19.56 4.94 -3.47
N SER A 109 -20.26 4.01 -2.84
CA SER A 109 -19.81 3.38 -1.59
C SER A 109 -18.83 2.25 -1.88
N VAL A 110 -17.84 2.05 -1.00
CA VAL A 110 -16.71 1.13 -1.20
C VAL A 110 -16.54 0.19 0.00
N ALA A 111 -16.35 -1.10 -0.28
CA ALA A 111 -15.81 -2.08 0.67
C ALA A 111 -14.34 -2.36 0.31
N TYR A 112 -13.44 -2.15 1.25
CA TYR A 112 -12.00 -2.25 1.06
C TYR A 112 -11.42 -3.42 1.85
N PHE A 113 -10.67 -4.31 1.18
CA PHE A 113 -10.14 -5.54 1.77
C PHE A 113 -8.62 -5.52 1.75
N SER A 114 -8.01 -5.70 2.93
CA SER A 114 -6.55 -5.83 3.07
C SER A 114 -6.19 -6.67 4.28
N MET A 115 -5.07 -7.40 4.21
CA MET A 115 -4.55 -8.16 5.36
C MET A 115 -3.96 -7.28 6.45
N GLU A 116 -3.58 -6.04 6.14
CA GLU A 116 -2.90 -5.17 7.08
C GLU A 116 -3.33 -3.70 6.95
N TYR A 117 -3.36 -3.01 8.09
CA TYR A 117 -3.70 -1.59 8.18
C TYR A 117 -2.81 -0.87 9.19
N GLY A 118 -1.97 0.03 8.72
CA GLY A 118 -1.08 0.86 9.55
C GLY A 118 -1.79 2.13 10.02
N ILE A 119 -2.63 2.04 11.05
CA ILE A 119 -3.36 3.20 11.59
C ILE A 119 -2.51 3.94 12.62
N ASN A 120 -2.01 3.22 13.61
CA ASN A 120 -1.13 3.74 14.66
C ASN A 120 -0.32 2.60 15.30
N GLN A 121 0.81 2.92 15.92
CA GLN A 121 1.67 1.92 16.57
C GLN A 121 0.99 1.15 17.71
N VAL A 122 -0.07 1.68 18.31
CA VAL A 122 -0.80 1.00 19.39
C VAL A 122 -1.62 -0.17 18.91
N LEU A 123 -1.98 -0.19 17.62
CA LEU A 123 -2.74 -1.28 16.99
C LEU A 123 -1.84 -2.04 16.02
N LYS A 124 -1.29 -3.16 16.47
CA LYS A 124 -0.27 -3.93 15.74
C LYS A 124 -0.90 -4.84 14.68
N ILE A 125 -1.49 -4.26 13.66
CA ILE A 125 -2.13 -4.96 12.54
C ILE A 125 -1.50 -4.58 11.18
N TYR A 126 -0.22 -4.23 11.17
CA TYR A 126 0.54 -3.89 9.96
C TYR A 126 2.01 -4.33 10.08
N SER A 127 2.67 -4.52 8.95
CA SER A 127 4.11 -4.84 8.89
C SER A 127 4.91 -3.84 8.07
N GLY A 128 4.38 -3.34 6.97
CA GLY A 128 5.14 -2.53 6.01
C GLY A 128 4.31 -1.55 5.21
N GLY A 129 4.81 -1.22 4.01
CA GLY A 129 4.26 -0.17 3.15
C GLY A 129 2.81 -0.39 2.73
N LEU A 130 2.41 -1.63 2.46
CA LEU A 130 1.04 -1.98 2.07
C LEU A 130 0.05 -1.63 3.19
N GLY A 131 0.38 -1.97 4.43
CA GLY A 131 -0.45 -1.63 5.58
C GLY A 131 -0.48 -0.14 5.89
N MET A 132 0.66 0.55 5.74
CA MET A 132 0.72 2.00 5.88
C MET A 132 -0.17 2.71 4.87
N LEU A 133 -0.14 2.27 3.62
CA LEU A 133 -1.01 2.79 2.57
C LEU A 133 -2.49 2.57 2.91
N ALA A 134 -2.86 1.34 3.28
CA ALA A 134 -4.24 1.01 3.64
C ALA A 134 -4.73 1.83 4.84
N GLY A 135 -3.89 2.00 5.86
CA GLY A 135 -4.21 2.85 7.02
C GLY A 135 -4.41 4.31 6.66
N ASP A 136 -3.51 4.88 5.88
CA ASP A 136 -3.61 6.26 5.39
C ASP A 136 -4.85 6.46 4.52
N TYR A 137 -5.17 5.45 3.70
CA TYR A 137 -6.37 5.47 2.85
C TYR A 137 -7.66 5.56 3.67
N LEU A 138 -7.79 4.79 4.75
CA LEU A 138 -8.96 4.87 5.64
C LEU A 138 -9.05 6.22 6.35
N LYS A 139 -7.93 6.80 6.77
CA LYS A 139 -7.92 8.13 7.41
C LYS A 139 -8.38 9.21 6.44
N GLU A 140 -7.89 9.20 5.21
CA GLU A 140 -8.32 10.16 4.19
C GLU A 140 -9.78 9.94 3.79
N ALA A 141 -10.21 8.68 3.65
CA ALA A 141 -11.62 8.38 3.41
C ALA A 141 -12.52 8.96 4.51
N SER A 142 -12.05 8.94 5.77
CA SER A 142 -12.71 9.61 6.88
C SER A 142 -12.69 11.13 6.74
N ASP A 143 -11.55 11.75 6.46
CA ASP A 143 -11.41 13.20 6.33
C ASP A 143 -12.19 13.74 5.12
N SER A 144 -12.20 13.01 4.01
CA SER A 144 -13.01 13.30 2.82
C SER A 144 -14.49 12.89 2.95
N ASN A 145 -14.86 12.29 4.06
CA ASN A 145 -16.23 11.90 4.42
C ASN A 145 -16.95 11.06 3.35
N VAL A 146 -16.26 10.11 2.74
CA VAL A 146 -16.80 9.16 1.77
C VAL A 146 -17.42 7.94 2.47
N ASP A 147 -18.40 7.31 1.83
CA ASP A 147 -19.02 6.07 2.34
C ASP A 147 -18.14 4.87 2.03
N LEU A 148 -17.26 4.53 2.97
CA LEU A 148 -16.34 3.41 2.88
C LEU A 148 -16.36 2.60 4.18
N CYS A 149 -16.26 1.28 4.05
CA CYS A 149 -15.91 0.39 5.16
C CYS A 149 -14.76 -0.51 4.75
N ALA A 150 -14.08 -1.08 5.72
CA ALA A 150 -12.93 -1.96 5.46
C ALA A 150 -13.01 -3.24 6.29
N VAL A 151 -12.32 -4.27 5.80
CA VAL A 151 -12.22 -5.58 6.46
C VAL A 151 -10.76 -6.00 6.54
N GLY A 152 -10.36 -6.52 7.68
CA GLY A 152 -9.03 -7.04 7.96
C GLY A 152 -9.03 -8.00 9.14
N PHE A 153 -7.87 -8.21 9.75
CA PHE A 153 -7.69 -9.12 10.87
C PHE A 153 -7.30 -8.38 12.16
N LEU A 154 -7.75 -8.92 13.28
CA LEU A 154 -7.22 -8.58 14.60
C LEU A 154 -6.19 -9.63 15.00
N TYR A 155 -4.92 -9.34 14.80
CA TYR A 155 -3.85 -10.27 15.12
C TYR A 155 -3.56 -10.33 16.60
N ARG A 156 -3.47 -11.54 17.16
CA ARG A 156 -3.11 -11.74 18.59
C ARG A 156 -1.71 -11.22 18.89
N PHE A 157 -0.75 -11.52 18.02
CA PHE A 157 0.65 -11.13 18.19
C PHE A 157 1.09 -10.02 17.22
N GLY A 158 0.33 -9.82 16.13
CA GLY A 158 0.62 -8.83 15.12
C GLY A 158 1.92 -9.10 14.36
N TYR A 159 2.74 -8.06 14.22
CA TYR A 159 4.10 -8.16 13.70
C TYR A 159 5.12 -7.96 14.83
N PHE A 160 6.30 -8.54 14.69
CA PHE A 160 7.26 -8.62 15.79
C PHE A 160 7.87 -7.27 16.18
N THR A 161 8.28 -7.19 17.44
CA THR A 161 9.19 -6.17 17.97
C THR A 161 10.63 -6.63 17.75
N GLN A 162 11.46 -5.74 17.20
CA GLN A 162 12.85 -6.05 16.88
C GLN A 162 13.78 -5.64 18.03
N SER A 163 14.71 -6.53 18.38
CA SER A 163 15.95 -6.18 19.09
C SER A 163 17.14 -6.78 18.37
N LEU A 164 18.33 -6.25 18.63
CA LEU A 164 19.57 -6.83 18.15
C LEU A 164 20.37 -7.43 19.30
N SER A 165 21.01 -8.56 19.04
CA SER A 165 22.01 -9.14 19.93
C SER A 165 23.31 -8.32 19.90
N MET A 166 24.24 -8.63 20.81
CA MET A 166 25.54 -7.95 20.86
C MET A 166 26.39 -8.11 19.59
N ASP A 167 26.12 -9.15 18.79
CA ASP A 167 26.76 -9.42 17.51
C ASP A 167 25.93 -9.00 16.29
N GLY A 168 24.83 -8.25 16.52
CA GLY A 168 24.01 -7.66 15.48
C GLY A 168 22.96 -8.58 14.85
N GLN A 169 22.70 -9.75 15.44
CA GLN A 169 21.62 -10.63 14.97
C GLN A 169 20.26 -10.06 15.34
N GLN A 170 19.34 -10.07 14.37
CA GLN A 170 17.95 -9.69 14.64
C GLN A 170 17.25 -10.73 15.49
N ILE A 171 16.61 -10.26 16.56
CA ILE A 171 15.75 -11.05 17.43
C ILE A 171 14.32 -10.56 17.23
N ALA A 172 13.44 -11.45 16.77
CA ALA A 172 12.01 -11.18 16.61
C ALA A 172 11.26 -11.62 17.88
N LYS A 173 10.60 -10.68 18.53
CA LYS A 173 9.80 -10.93 19.74
C LYS A 173 8.32 -10.65 19.42
N TYR A 174 7.46 -11.62 19.73
CA TYR A 174 6.03 -11.54 19.58
C TYR A 174 5.36 -11.42 20.95
N ASP A 175 4.75 -10.27 21.21
CA ASP A 175 3.99 -10.02 22.45
C ASP A 175 2.49 -10.06 22.16
N ALA A 176 1.74 -10.81 22.97
CA ALA A 176 0.29 -10.90 22.81
C ALA A 176 -0.38 -9.56 23.10
N GLN A 177 -1.25 -9.12 22.18
CA GLN A 177 -2.07 -7.94 22.37
C GLN A 177 -3.25 -8.25 23.30
N ASN A 178 -3.48 -7.38 24.29
CA ASN A 178 -4.71 -7.39 25.07
C ASN A 178 -5.78 -6.56 24.34
N PHE A 179 -6.70 -7.21 23.65
CA PHE A 179 -7.70 -6.56 22.83
C PHE A 179 -8.62 -5.60 23.62
N ASN A 180 -8.86 -5.86 24.90
CA ASN A 180 -9.70 -4.98 25.72
C ASN A 180 -9.02 -3.65 26.08
N SER A 181 -7.70 -3.57 25.96
CA SER A 181 -6.91 -2.35 26.20
C SER A 181 -6.51 -1.63 24.92
N LEU A 182 -7.05 -2.01 23.76
CA LEU A 182 -6.82 -1.38 22.47
C LEU A 182 -7.97 -0.42 22.11
N PRO A 183 -7.74 0.56 21.25
CA PRO A 183 -8.77 1.50 20.78
C PRO A 183 -9.71 0.86 19.74
N ILE A 184 -10.29 -0.28 20.10
CA ILE A 184 -11.24 -1.06 19.30
C ILE A 184 -12.44 -1.45 20.16
N GLU A 185 -13.52 -1.84 19.50
CA GLU A 185 -14.75 -2.23 20.18
C GLU A 185 -15.25 -3.58 19.64
N ARG A 186 -15.97 -4.32 20.48
CA ARG A 186 -16.69 -5.53 20.04
C ARG A 186 -17.89 -5.10 19.21
N VAL A 187 -18.11 -5.76 18.07
CA VAL A 187 -19.37 -5.59 17.35
C VAL A 187 -20.43 -6.45 18.01
N LEU A 188 -21.50 -5.82 18.48
CA LEU A 188 -22.57 -6.50 19.21
C LEU A 188 -23.81 -6.64 18.33
N ASP A 189 -24.51 -7.77 18.49
CA ASP A 189 -25.84 -7.98 17.93
C ASP A 189 -26.95 -7.28 18.75
N LYS A 190 -28.20 -7.48 18.36
CA LYS A 190 -29.36 -6.85 19.04
C LYS A 190 -29.55 -7.33 20.47
N ASP A 191 -29.05 -8.50 20.81
CA ASP A 191 -29.16 -9.13 22.12
C ASP A 191 -27.95 -8.81 23.02
N GLY A 192 -26.99 -8.03 22.50
CA GLY A 192 -25.78 -7.61 23.21
C GLY A 192 -24.66 -8.63 23.19
N ASN A 193 -24.75 -9.69 22.39
CA ASN A 193 -23.69 -10.66 22.20
C ASN A 193 -22.71 -10.20 21.10
N GLN A 194 -21.45 -10.55 21.25
CA GLN A 194 -20.48 -10.27 20.19
C GLN A 194 -20.84 -11.04 18.92
N VAL A 195 -20.82 -10.35 17.77
CA VAL A 195 -21.11 -10.96 16.47
C VAL A 195 -20.03 -11.98 16.13
N VAL A 196 -20.46 -13.17 15.76
CA VAL A 196 -19.64 -14.28 15.28
C VAL A 196 -19.98 -14.55 13.82
N VAL A 197 -18.98 -14.73 12.98
CA VAL A 197 -19.12 -15.12 11.58
C VAL A 197 -18.60 -16.54 11.40
N ASP A 198 -19.42 -17.41 10.86
CA ASP A 198 -19.08 -18.80 10.57
C ASP A 198 -18.58 -18.88 9.13
N VAL A 199 -17.30 -19.21 8.97
CA VAL A 199 -16.63 -19.28 7.67
C VAL A 199 -16.39 -20.74 7.30
N PRO A 200 -16.82 -21.21 6.12
CA PRO A 200 -16.68 -22.61 5.72
C PRO A 200 -15.24 -22.95 5.34
N TYR A 201 -14.72 -24.02 5.94
CA TYR A 201 -13.40 -24.61 5.67
C TYR A 201 -13.56 -26.12 5.53
N ASN A 202 -13.21 -26.68 4.39
CA ASN A 202 -13.09 -28.13 4.16
C ASN A 202 -14.10 -29.02 4.97
N GLY A 203 -15.39 -28.69 4.89
CA GLY A 203 -16.46 -29.47 5.57
C GLY A 203 -16.70 -29.13 7.06
N TYR A 204 -15.99 -28.14 7.61
CA TYR A 204 -16.21 -27.59 8.95
C TYR A 204 -16.29 -26.07 8.94
N GLN A 205 -16.61 -25.46 10.07
CA GLN A 205 -16.71 -24.01 10.22
C GLN A 205 -15.59 -23.47 11.11
N VAL A 206 -15.01 -22.34 10.71
CA VAL A 206 -14.16 -21.52 11.57
C VAL A 206 -14.97 -20.31 12.03
N HIS A 207 -14.96 -20.08 13.33
CA HIS A 207 -15.74 -19.03 13.99
C HIS A 207 -14.89 -17.79 14.20
N ALA A 208 -15.21 -16.70 13.51
CA ALA A 208 -14.52 -15.41 13.66
C ALA A 208 -15.34 -14.45 14.52
N LEU A 209 -14.78 -13.98 15.62
CA LEU A 209 -15.32 -12.84 16.38
C LEU A 209 -15.10 -11.55 15.59
N VAL A 210 -16.10 -10.68 15.57
CA VAL A 210 -16.02 -9.41 14.85
C VAL A 210 -15.75 -8.29 15.84
N TRP A 211 -14.65 -7.58 15.59
CA TRP A 211 -14.26 -6.34 16.26
C TRP A 211 -14.34 -5.18 15.27
N VAL A 212 -14.38 -3.95 15.77
CA VAL A 212 -14.35 -2.74 14.94
C VAL A 212 -13.34 -1.74 15.48
N ALA A 213 -12.49 -1.25 14.61
CA ALA A 213 -11.72 -0.03 14.84
C ALA A 213 -12.44 1.13 14.16
N ASN A 214 -12.82 2.14 14.94
CA ASN A 214 -13.41 3.36 14.42
C ASN A 214 -12.29 4.29 13.96
N VAL A 215 -12.05 4.36 12.65
CA VAL A 215 -11.03 5.24 12.03
C VAL A 215 -11.73 6.54 11.64
N GLY A 216 -11.92 7.42 12.60
CA GLY A 216 -12.82 8.57 12.44
C GLY A 216 -14.23 8.10 12.12
N ARG A 217 -14.73 8.46 10.94
CA ARG A 217 -16.06 8.06 10.40
C ARG A 217 -16.06 6.68 9.75
N ILE A 218 -14.89 6.12 9.44
CA ILE A 218 -14.74 4.84 8.74
C ILE A 218 -14.72 3.69 9.74
N LYS A 219 -15.42 2.62 9.43
CA LYS A 219 -15.44 1.38 10.22
C LYS A 219 -14.51 0.35 9.58
N LEU A 220 -13.49 -0.07 10.33
CA LEU A 220 -12.62 -1.18 9.98
C LEU A 220 -13.04 -2.39 10.81
N TYR A 221 -13.67 -3.37 10.16
CA TYR A 221 -14.06 -4.62 10.77
C TYR A 221 -12.87 -5.57 10.80
N LEU A 222 -12.58 -6.08 11.99
CA LEU A 222 -11.42 -6.92 12.26
C LEU A 222 -11.88 -8.30 12.71
N LEU A 223 -11.46 -9.33 11.99
CA LEU A 223 -11.80 -10.73 12.25
C LEU A 223 -10.79 -11.39 13.19
N ASP A 224 -11.27 -12.11 14.18
CA ASP A 224 -10.50 -12.78 15.23
C ASP A 224 -10.91 -14.24 15.38
N THR A 225 -10.00 -15.17 15.02
CA THR A 225 -10.21 -16.60 15.17
C THR A 225 -9.63 -17.17 16.46
N ASP A 226 -8.88 -16.37 17.23
CA ASP A 226 -8.28 -16.81 18.50
C ASP A 226 -9.30 -16.82 19.64
N ASN A 227 -10.25 -17.72 19.55
CA ASN A 227 -11.33 -17.92 20.51
C ASN A 227 -11.63 -19.40 20.74
N ASP A 228 -12.33 -19.72 21.84
CA ASP A 228 -12.56 -21.10 22.31
C ASP A 228 -13.56 -21.91 21.46
N MET A 229 -14.24 -21.29 20.48
CA MET A 229 -15.11 -22.00 19.54
C MET A 229 -14.32 -22.73 18.46
N ASN A 230 -13.06 -22.36 18.25
CA ASN A 230 -12.17 -22.95 17.25
C ASN A 230 -11.21 -23.97 17.86
N SER A 231 -10.79 -24.93 17.02
CA SER A 231 -9.74 -25.88 17.35
C SER A 231 -8.39 -25.17 17.55
N GLU A 232 -7.46 -25.84 18.23
CA GLU A 232 -6.08 -25.37 18.40
C GLU A 232 -5.35 -25.17 17.05
N PHE A 233 -5.80 -25.82 15.97
CA PHE A 233 -5.25 -25.68 14.62
C PHE A 233 -5.78 -24.46 13.87
N ASP A 234 -6.97 -23.94 14.24
CA ASP A 234 -7.62 -22.84 13.53
C ASP A 234 -7.52 -21.51 14.30
N ARG A 235 -7.36 -21.54 15.62
CA ARG A 235 -7.07 -20.31 16.40
C ARG A 235 -5.87 -19.50 15.87
N PRO A 236 -4.76 -20.15 15.43
CA PRO A 236 -3.59 -19.46 14.92
C PRO A 236 -3.77 -18.72 13.58
N ILE A 237 -4.87 -18.87 12.87
CA ILE A 237 -5.12 -18.18 11.59
C ILE A 237 -4.90 -16.66 11.75
N THR A 238 -5.37 -16.07 12.85
CA THR A 238 -5.19 -14.65 13.15
C THR A 238 -4.15 -14.39 14.25
N HIS A 239 -3.13 -15.23 14.41
CA HIS A 239 -2.07 -15.00 15.39
C HIS A 239 -1.04 -13.98 14.88
N THR A 240 -0.42 -14.23 13.73
CA THR A 240 0.68 -13.40 13.22
C THR A 240 0.45 -13.01 11.77
N LEU A 241 0.78 -11.76 11.48
CA LEU A 241 0.74 -11.22 10.12
C LEU A 241 1.83 -11.88 9.26
N TYR A 242 1.45 -12.47 8.14
CA TYR A 242 2.32 -13.25 7.25
C TYR A 242 3.05 -14.41 7.94
N GLY A 243 2.49 -14.92 9.01
CA GLY A 243 3.05 -16.05 9.75
C GLY A 243 2.52 -17.40 9.30
N GLY A 244 3.23 -18.47 9.72
CA GLY A 244 2.87 -19.83 9.38
C GLY A 244 3.36 -20.28 8.00
N ASP A 245 2.83 -21.40 7.53
CA ASP A 245 3.11 -22.02 6.25
C ASP A 245 2.08 -21.61 5.17
N TRP A 246 2.19 -22.22 3.98
CA TRP A 246 1.26 -21.99 2.88
C TRP A 246 -0.19 -22.42 3.19
N GLU A 247 -0.37 -23.41 4.07
CA GLU A 247 -1.70 -23.81 4.52
C GLU A 247 -2.33 -22.73 5.43
N ASN A 248 -1.54 -22.15 6.35
CA ASN A 248 -2.02 -20.99 7.12
C ASN A 248 -2.31 -19.80 6.21
N ARG A 249 -1.52 -19.62 5.17
CA ARG A 249 -1.70 -18.53 4.20
C ARG A 249 -3.04 -18.64 3.48
N ILE A 250 -3.39 -19.80 2.91
CA ILE A 250 -4.69 -19.99 2.25
C ILE A 250 -5.84 -19.82 3.25
N LYS A 251 -5.68 -20.29 4.48
CA LYS A 251 -6.69 -20.09 5.54
C LYS A 251 -6.93 -18.61 5.82
N GLN A 252 -5.88 -17.80 5.88
CA GLN A 252 -5.98 -16.34 6.03
C GLN A 252 -6.74 -15.72 4.86
N GLU A 253 -6.44 -16.11 3.63
CA GLU A 253 -7.08 -15.56 2.44
C GLU A 253 -8.55 -15.94 2.33
N ILE A 254 -8.93 -17.17 2.74
CA ILE A 254 -10.32 -17.60 2.88
C ILE A 254 -11.03 -16.71 3.92
N LEU A 255 -10.41 -16.51 5.07
CA LEU A 255 -11.00 -15.70 6.13
C LEU A 255 -11.22 -14.25 5.67
N LEU A 256 -10.22 -13.65 5.01
CA LEU A 256 -10.31 -12.27 4.53
C LEU A 256 -11.39 -12.11 3.45
N GLY A 257 -11.32 -12.90 2.40
CA GLY A 257 -12.20 -12.76 1.24
C GLY A 257 -13.60 -13.28 1.55
N ILE A 258 -13.74 -14.57 1.80
CA ILE A 258 -15.04 -15.23 2.05
C ILE A 258 -15.59 -14.76 3.39
N GLY A 259 -14.81 -14.86 4.46
CA GLY A 259 -15.20 -14.40 5.78
C GLY A 259 -15.55 -12.92 5.84
N GLY A 260 -14.82 -12.10 5.09
CA GLY A 260 -15.08 -10.66 4.98
C GLY A 260 -16.44 -10.35 4.35
N ILE A 261 -16.78 -10.98 3.24
CA ILE A 261 -18.11 -10.82 2.60
C ILE A 261 -19.22 -11.32 3.51
N LEU A 262 -19.03 -12.49 4.14
CA LEU A 262 -20.00 -13.03 5.10
C LEU A 262 -20.20 -12.09 6.29
N THR A 263 -19.14 -11.42 6.74
CA THR A 263 -19.21 -10.40 7.80
C THR A 263 -20.07 -9.22 7.37
N LEU A 264 -19.82 -8.65 6.20
CA LEU A 264 -20.61 -7.53 5.69
C LEU A 264 -22.09 -7.91 5.52
N LYS A 265 -22.34 -9.11 5.01
CA LYS A 265 -23.69 -9.66 4.84
C LYS A 265 -24.41 -9.81 6.19
N LYS A 266 -23.74 -10.37 7.20
CA LYS A 266 -24.29 -10.54 8.56
C LYS A 266 -24.61 -9.20 9.23
N LEU A 267 -23.81 -8.16 8.94
CA LEU A 267 -24.03 -6.79 9.43
C LEU A 267 -25.03 -5.98 8.58
N GLY A 268 -25.57 -6.57 7.50
CA GLY A 268 -26.49 -5.88 6.59
C GLY A 268 -25.84 -4.78 5.76
N ILE A 269 -24.53 -4.84 5.54
CA ILE A 269 -23.75 -3.87 4.80
C ILE A 269 -23.61 -4.30 3.33
N LYS A 270 -24.05 -3.45 2.43
CA LYS A 270 -23.91 -3.61 0.98
C LYS A 270 -23.22 -2.36 0.43
N LYS A 271 -22.25 -2.54 -0.46
CA LYS A 271 -21.48 -1.46 -1.11
C LYS A 271 -21.58 -1.56 -2.62
N ASP A 272 -21.33 -0.43 -3.29
CA ASP A 272 -21.34 -0.36 -4.76
C ASP A 272 -20.10 -1.01 -5.35
N ILE A 273 -18.94 -0.84 -4.71
CA ILE A 273 -17.63 -1.27 -5.17
C ILE A 273 -16.95 -2.14 -4.11
N TYR A 274 -16.25 -3.17 -4.55
CA TYR A 274 -15.42 -4.06 -3.74
C TYR A 274 -13.97 -3.96 -4.22
N HIS A 275 -13.11 -3.40 -3.38
CA HIS A 275 -11.71 -3.13 -3.71
C HIS A 275 -10.81 -4.16 -3.06
N CYS A 276 -10.15 -4.98 -3.88
CA CYS A 276 -9.11 -5.92 -3.46
C CYS A 276 -7.75 -5.21 -3.42
N ASN A 277 -7.26 -4.93 -2.23
CA ASN A 277 -5.93 -4.35 -2.04
C ASN A 277 -4.89 -5.48 -1.96
N GLU A 278 -4.35 -5.89 -3.08
CA GLU A 278 -3.51 -7.05 -3.36
C GLU A 278 -4.32 -8.36 -3.57
N GLY A 279 -3.67 -9.37 -4.17
CA GLY A 279 -4.27 -10.66 -4.55
C GLY A 279 -4.84 -11.46 -3.38
N HIS A 280 -4.28 -11.30 -2.18
CA HIS A 280 -4.72 -12.02 -0.98
C HIS A 280 -6.19 -11.76 -0.58
N ALA A 281 -6.82 -10.73 -1.13
CA ALA A 281 -8.22 -10.40 -0.90
C ALA A 281 -9.19 -11.00 -1.94
N ALA A 282 -8.68 -11.61 -3.01
CA ALA A 282 -9.46 -11.94 -4.22
C ALA A 282 -10.62 -12.92 -3.98
N LEU A 283 -10.57 -13.77 -2.95
CA LEU A 283 -11.66 -14.69 -2.62
C LEU A 283 -12.95 -13.98 -2.17
N CYS A 284 -12.91 -12.64 -1.94
CA CYS A 284 -14.16 -11.89 -1.76
C CYS A 284 -15.05 -11.97 -3.01
N ASN A 285 -14.45 -12.01 -4.20
CA ASN A 285 -15.17 -12.16 -5.45
C ASN A 285 -15.77 -13.56 -5.60
N LEU A 286 -15.11 -14.60 -5.10
CA LEU A 286 -15.67 -15.96 -5.08
C LEU A 286 -16.96 -16.04 -4.26
N GLN A 287 -16.96 -15.47 -3.06
CA GLN A 287 -18.18 -15.47 -2.24
C GLN A 287 -19.31 -14.67 -2.89
N ARG A 288 -18.98 -13.55 -3.53
CA ARG A 288 -19.96 -12.73 -4.26
C ARG A 288 -20.54 -13.46 -5.47
N LEU A 289 -19.73 -14.26 -6.19
CA LEU A 289 -20.23 -15.17 -7.24
C LEU A 289 -21.26 -16.15 -6.68
N CYS A 290 -20.93 -16.83 -5.58
CA CYS A 290 -21.86 -17.73 -4.90
C CYS A 290 -23.17 -17.01 -4.52
N ASP A 291 -23.08 -15.82 -3.95
CA ASP A 291 -24.27 -15.05 -3.52
C ASP A 291 -25.20 -14.69 -4.70
N TYR A 292 -24.67 -14.41 -5.90
CA TYR A 292 -25.49 -14.17 -7.10
C TYR A 292 -26.06 -15.46 -7.68
N ILE A 293 -25.34 -16.57 -7.64
CA ILE A 293 -25.82 -17.88 -8.09
C ILE A 293 -26.94 -18.37 -7.18
N ASP A 294 -26.83 -18.16 -5.88
CA ASP A 294 -27.91 -18.44 -4.91
C ASP A 294 -29.19 -17.61 -5.21
N GLN A 295 -29.08 -16.49 -5.89
CA GLN A 295 -30.20 -15.68 -6.38
C GLN A 295 -30.77 -16.17 -7.72
N GLY A 296 -30.24 -17.26 -8.28
CA GLY A 296 -30.73 -17.89 -9.50
C GLY A 296 -30.03 -17.49 -10.80
N LEU A 297 -28.88 -16.79 -10.73
CA LEU A 297 -28.06 -16.48 -11.90
C LEU A 297 -27.14 -17.65 -12.26
N THR A 298 -26.78 -17.77 -13.53
CA THR A 298 -25.70 -18.67 -13.96
C THR A 298 -24.34 -18.10 -13.57
N PHE A 299 -23.30 -18.96 -13.59
CA PHE A 299 -21.93 -18.53 -13.33
C PHE A 299 -21.50 -17.36 -14.22
N ASN A 300 -21.73 -17.45 -15.53
CA ASN A 300 -21.35 -16.39 -16.48
C ASN A 300 -22.11 -15.08 -16.23
N GLN A 301 -23.40 -15.16 -15.88
CA GLN A 301 -24.19 -13.97 -15.52
C GLN A 301 -23.71 -13.34 -14.20
N ALA A 302 -23.41 -14.14 -13.19
CA ALA A 302 -22.86 -13.70 -11.92
C ALA A 302 -21.48 -13.05 -12.11
N MET A 303 -20.64 -13.61 -12.99
CA MET A 303 -19.31 -13.08 -13.30
C MET A 303 -19.39 -11.65 -13.88
N GLU A 304 -20.35 -11.34 -14.77
CA GLU A 304 -20.53 -10.00 -15.29
C GLU A 304 -20.84 -8.98 -14.17
N LEU A 305 -21.66 -9.37 -13.20
CA LEU A 305 -22.03 -8.49 -12.08
C LEU A 305 -20.88 -8.31 -11.08
N VAL A 306 -20.18 -9.39 -10.75
CA VAL A 306 -19.03 -9.32 -9.82
C VAL A 306 -17.91 -8.50 -10.40
N ARG A 307 -17.52 -8.77 -11.66
CA ARG A 307 -16.46 -8.02 -12.34
C ARG A 307 -16.74 -6.52 -12.37
N ALA A 308 -17.96 -6.12 -12.76
CA ALA A 308 -18.34 -4.73 -12.94
C ALA A 308 -18.26 -3.86 -11.67
N SER A 309 -18.15 -4.47 -10.50
CA SER A 309 -18.03 -3.79 -9.20
C SER A 309 -16.79 -4.21 -8.42
N SER A 310 -15.77 -4.71 -9.11
CA SER A 310 -14.53 -5.20 -8.50
C SER A 310 -13.31 -4.50 -9.09
N LEU A 311 -12.54 -3.84 -8.22
CA LEU A 311 -11.23 -3.27 -8.50
C LEU A 311 -10.13 -4.11 -7.84
N TYR A 312 -9.10 -4.44 -8.59
CA TYR A 312 -7.89 -5.08 -8.09
C TYR A 312 -6.69 -4.14 -8.18
N THR A 313 -6.10 -3.83 -7.05
CA THR A 313 -4.83 -3.08 -6.97
C THR A 313 -3.69 -4.04 -6.68
N VAL A 314 -2.73 -4.12 -7.61
CA VAL A 314 -1.50 -4.90 -7.45
C VAL A 314 -0.41 -4.05 -6.82
N HIS A 315 0.28 -4.59 -5.80
CA HIS A 315 1.43 -3.95 -5.15
C HIS A 315 2.74 -4.69 -5.43
N THR A 316 2.66 -5.89 -5.93
CA THR A 316 3.81 -6.77 -6.18
C THR A 316 4.41 -6.47 -7.55
N PRO A 317 5.72 -6.15 -7.63
CA PRO A 317 6.37 -5.77 -8.89
C PRO A 317 6.92 -6.95 -9.70
N VAL A 318 6.87 -8.18 -9.16
CA VAL A 318 7.42 -9.39 -9.79
C VAL A 318 6.49 -10.58 -9.62
N PRO A 319 6.37 -11.48 -10.65
CA PRO A 319 5.49 -12.64 -10.57
C PRO A 319 5.74 -13.55 -9.36
N ALA A 320 7.02 -13.80 -9.02
CA ALA A 320 7.40 -14.67 -7.90
C ALA A 320 6.95 -14.18 -6.50
N GLY A 321 6.54 -12.92 -6.40
CA GLY A 321 6.04 -12.34 -5.15
C GLY A 321 4.55 -12.51 -4.93
N HIS A 322 3.80 -13.07 -5.89
CA HIS A 322 2.38 -13.37 -5.73
C HIS A 322 2.15 -14.65 -4.93
N ASP A 323 0.93 -14.80 -4.40
CA ASP A 323 0.53 -16.00 -3.68
C ASP A 323 0.11 -17.11 -4.67
N TYR A 324 0.79 -18.24 -4.59
CA TYR A 324 0.56 -19.44 -5.42
C TYR A 324 0.25 -20.63 -4.53
N PHE A 325 -0.80 -21.37 -4.86
CA PHE A 325 -1.19 -22.59 -4.15
C PHE A 325 -1.15 -23.79 -5.09
N ASP A 326 -0.53 -24.87 -4.62
CA ASP A 326 -0.56 -26.14 -5.33
C ASP A 326 -1.99 -26.65 -5.43
N GLU A 327 -2.34 -27.35 -6.51
CA GLU A 327 -3.70 -27.81 -6.80
C GLU A 327 -4.26 -28.69 -5.66
N GLU A 328 -3.44 -29.55 -5.05
CA GLU A 328 -3.83 -30.39 -3.92
C GLU A 328 -4.24 -29.55 -2.69
N LEU A 329 -3.40 -28.57 -2.31
CA LEU A 329 -3.70 -27.68 -1.18
C LEU A 329 -4.92 -26.80 -1.47
N PHE A 330 -5.02 -26.24 -2.66
CA PHE A 330 -6.15 -25.41 -3.07
C PHE A 330 -7.44 -26.25 -3.08
N GLY A 331 -7.40 -27.45 -3.66
CA GLY A 331 -8.53 -28.38 -3.71
C GLY A 331 -9.00 -28.84 -2.34
N LYS A 332 -8.09 -28.97 -1.37
CA LYS A 332 -8.43 -29.31 0.01
C LYS A 332 -9.48 -28.35 0.61
N TYR A 333 -9.39 -27.06 0.32
CA TYR A 333 -10.28 -26.04 0.86
C TYR A 333 -11.36 -25.58 -0.11
N MET A 334 -11.06 -25.58 -1.42
CA MET A 334 -11.92 -25.01 -2.46
C MET A 334 -12.70 -26.08 -3.25
N GLY A 335 -12.50 -27.36 -2.98
CA GLY A 335 -13.08 -28.46 -3.75
C GLY A 335 -14.62 -28.53 -3.80
N ALA A 336 -15.31 -27.88 -2.86
CA ALA A 336 -16.76 -27.80 -2.85
C ALA A 336 -17.35 -26.65 -3.69
N TYR A 337 -16.49 -25.71 -4.16
CA TYR A 337 -16.97 -24.53 -4.87
C TYR A 337 -17.41 -24.76 -6.31
N PRO A 338 -16.80 -25.65 -7.12
CA PRO A 338 -17.29 -25.94 -8.47
C PRO A 338 -18.77 -26.31 -8.52
N GLU A 339 -19.21 -27.18 -7.63
CA GLU A 339 -20.62 -27.57 -7.54
C GLU A 339 -21.51 -26.35 -7.21
N LYS A 340 -21.11 -25.50 -6.27
CA LYS A 340 -21.85 -24.27 -5.92
C LYS A 340 -21.91 -23.30 -7.07
N LEU A 341 -20.84 -23.22 -7.87
CA LEU A 341 -20.73 -22.31 -9.01
C LEU A 341 -21.39 -22.87 -10.28
N GLY A 342 -21.69 -24.18 -10.32
CA GLY A 342 -22.23 -24.87 -11.49
C GLY A 342 -21.23 -24.99 -12.65
N ILE A 343 -19.93 -25.12 -12.32
CA ILE A 343 -18.83 -25.30 -13.27
C ILE A 343 -17.99 -26.53 -12.91
N SER A 344 -17.10 -26.95 -13.82
CA SER A 344 -16.15 -28.02 -13.55
C SER A 344 -14.99 -27.56 -12.64
N TRP A 345 -14.26 -28.55 -12.08
CA TRP A 345 -13.02 -28.25 -11.34
C TRP A 345 -11.98 -27.60 -12.24
N ASP A 346 -11.83 -28.07 -13.48
CA ASP A 346 -10.86 -27.52 -14.43
C ASP A 346 -11.16 -26.07 -14.79
N GLU A 347 -12.43 -25.71 -15.00
CA GLU A 347 -12.84 -24.31 -15.19
C GLU A 347 -12.53 -23.45 -13.97
N PHE A 348 -12.81 -23.96 -12.76
CA PHE A 348 -12.57 -23.24 -11.53
C PHE A 348 -11.08 -22.97 -11.28
N ILE A 349 -10.26 -24.03 -11.33
CA ILE A 349 -8.82 -23.88 -11.08
C ILE A 349 -8.12 -23.10 -12.20
N GLY A 350 -8.63 -23.23 -13.43
CA GLY A 350 -8.18 -22.45 -14.60
C GLY A 350 -8.29 -20.94 -14.41
N MET A 351 -9.22 -20.46 -13.58
CA MET A 351 -9.33 -19.02 -13.28
C MET A 351 -8.12 -18.45 -12.54
N GLY A 352 -7.34 -19.28 -11.88
CA GLY A 352 -6.10 -18.89 -11.20
C GLY A 352 -4.83 -19.20 -12.01
N ARG A 353 -4.95 -19.67 -13.27
CA ARG A 353 -3.83 -20.02 -14.15
C ARG A 353 -3.71 -19.02 -15.29
N THR A 354 -2.49 -18.77 -15.72
CA THR A 354 -2.18 -17.99 -16.93
C THR A 354 -2.65 -18.71 -18.18
N ASN A 355 -2.40 -20.02 -18.24
CA ASN A 355 -2.99 -20.91 -19.21
C ASN A 355 -3.94 -21.88 -18.48
N PRO A 356 -5.26 -21.72 -18.62
CA PRO A 356 -6.24 -22.57 -17.92
C PRO A 356 -6.03 -24.08 -18.12
N ASP A 357 -5.53 -24.48 -19.28
CA ASP A 357 -5.30 -25.88 -19.64
C ASP A 357 -3.96 -26.44 -19.18
N ASP A 358 -3.09 -25.63 -18.59
CA ASP A 358 -1.79 -26.07 -18.09
C ASP A 358 -1.88 -26.55 -16.64
N HIS A 359 -2.04 -27.87 -16.49
CA HIS A 359 -2.13 -28.53 -15.17
C HIS A 359 -0.83 -28.48 -14.35
N SER A 360 0.29 -28.00 -14.91
CA SER A 360 1.52 -27.76 -14.18
C SER A 360 1.55 -26.41 -13.46
N GLU A 361 0.70 -25.46 -13.87
CA GLU A 361 0.57 -24.15 -13.20
C GLU A 361 -0.16 -24.28 -11.87
N ARG A 362 0.39 -23.65 -10.83
CA ARG A 362 -0.26 -23.47 -9.55
C ARG A 362 -1.37 -22.40 -9.64
N PHE A 363 -2.34 -22.48 -8.74
CA PHE A 363 -3.36 -21.43 -8.63
C PHE A 363 -2.74 -20.14 -8.09
N CYS A 364 -2.80 -19.06 -8.87
CA CYS A 364 -2.31 -17.74 -8.52
C CYS A 364 -3.46 -16.81 -8.11
N MET A 365 -3.41 -16.27 -6.91
CA MET A 365 -4.45 -15.39 -6.39
C MET A 365 -4.54 -14.08 -7.19
N SER A 366 -3.43 -13.55 -7.68
CA SER A 366 -3.42 -12.35 -8.51
C SER A 366 -4.03 -12.58 -9.89
N THR A 367 -3.79 -13.75 -10.48
CA THR A 367 -4.47 -14.16 -11.72
C THR A 367 -5.98 -14.28 -11.51
N PHE A 368 -6.40 -14.91 -10.42
CA PHE A 368 -7.82 -14.97 -10.06
C PHE A 368 -8.42 -13.57 -9.83
N ALA A 369 -7.70 -12.68 -9.16
CA ALA A 369 -8.12 -11.29 -8.97
C ALA A 369 -8.30 -10.55 -10.31
N CYS A 370 -7.36 -10.72 -11.26
CA CYS A 370 -7.47 -10.15 -12.62
C CYS A 370 -8.70 -10.68 -13.36
N ASN A 371 -8.95 -11.98 -13.30
CA ASN A 371 -10.07 -12.62 -14.00
C ASN A 371 -11.43 -12.26 -13.41
N THR A 372 -11.49 -11.90 -12.13
CA THR A 372 -12.74 -11.57 -11.42
C THR A 372 -12.94 -10.07 -11.16
N SER A 373 -12.04 -9.21 -11.65
CA SER A 373 -12.15 -7.75 -11.55
C SER A 373 -12.28 -7.10 -12.93
N GLN A 374 -13.09 -6.04 -13.01
CA GLN A 374 -13.25 -5.26 -14.25
C GLN A 374 -12.05 -4.38 -14.51
N GLU A 375 -11.56 -3.75 -13.45
CA GLU A 375 -10.46 -2.80 -13.52
C GLU A 375 -9.29 -3.31 -12.65
N ILE A 376 -8.08 -3.01 -13.12
CA ILE A 376 -6.82 -3.40 -12.49
C ILE A 376 -5.91 -2.19 -12.49
N ASN A 377 -5.21 -1.93 -11.40
CA ASN A 377 -4.22 -0.86 -11.37
C ASN A 377 -2.94 -1.22 -10.61
N GLY A 378 -1.82 -0.66 -11.08
CA GLY A 378 -0.58 -0.57 -10.33
C GLY A 378 -0.56 0.67 -9.42
N VAL A 379 0.50 0.84 -8.65
CA VAL A 379 0.60 1.85 -7.59
C VAL A 379 1.60 2.98 -7.87
N SER A 380 2.10 3.04 -9.10
CA SER A 380 2.82 4.15 -9.72
C SER A 380 2.73 4.03 -11.24
N LYS A 381 3.07 5.08 -11.98
CA LYS A 381 3.09 5.04 -13.45
C LYS A 381 4.00 3.91 -13.98
N LEU A 382 5.23 3.85 -13.47
CA LEU A 382 6.18 2.79 -13.83
C LEU A 382 5.62 1.41 -13.46
N HIS A 383 5.05 1.25 -12.28
CA HIS A 383 4.49 -0.02 -11.82
C HIS A 383 3.26 -0.42 -12.63
N GLY A 384 2.45 0.52 -13.10
CA GLY A 384 1.37 0.25 -14.06
C GLY A 384 1.90 -0.42 -15.32
N TRP A 385 2.97 0.13 -15.90
CA TRP A 385 3.64 -0.45 -17.06
C TRP A 385 4.29 -1.82 -16.76
N VAL A 386 4.95 -1.98 -15.61
CA VAL A 386 5.47 -3.29 -15.17
C VAL A 386 4.33 -4.30 -15.03
N SER A 387 3.19 -3.89 -14.48
CA SER A 387 2.01 -4.74 -14.31
C SER A 387 1.36 -5.12 -15.63
N GLN A 388 1.31 -4.21 -16.62
CA GLN A 388 0.86 -4.53 -17.98
C GLN A 388 1.69 -5.67 -18.59
N LYS A 389 3.02 -5.60 -18.44
CA LYS A 389 3.94 -6.67 -18.89
C LYS A 389 3.75 -7.95 -18.08
N MET A 390 3.63 -7.84 -16.76
CA MET A 390 3.52 -8.99 -15.88
C MET A 390 2.25 -9.81 -16.15
N PHE A 391 1.14 -9.14 -16.42
CA PHE A 391 -0.14 -9.79 -16.71
C PHE A 391 -0.43 -10.00 -18.20
N ALA A 392 0.47 -9.60 -19.09
CA ALA A 392 0.30 -9.80 -20.54
C ALA A 392 -0.05 -11.24 -20.94
N PRO A 393 0.51 -12.30 -20.31
CA PRO A 393 0.12 -13.68 -20.64
C PRO A 393 -1.35 -14.02 -20.45
N LEU A 394 -2.10 -13.24 -19.66
CA LEU A 394 -3.55 -13.43 -19.47
C LEU A 394 -4.37 -13.02 -20.71
N TRP A 395 -3.85 -12.12 -21.52
CA TRP A 395 -4.53 -11.57 -22.70
C TRP A 395 -3.74 -11.91 -23.98
N LYS A 396 -3.69 -13.19 -24.29
CA LYS A 396 -2.95 -13.71 -25.45
C LYS A 396 -3.42 -13.01 -26.74
N GLY A 397 -2.46 -12.56 -27.55
CA GLY A 397 -2.75 -11.85 -28.81
C GLY A 397 -2.79 -10.33 -28.71
N TYR A 398 -2.76 -9.79 -27.50
CA TYR A 398 -2.55 -8.36 -27.26
C TYR A 398 -1.12 -8.09 -26.80
N PHE A 399 -0.63 -6.88 -27.08
CA PHE A 399 0.66 -6.41 -26.56
C PHE A 399 0.49 -5.83 -25.17
N PRO A 400 1.54 -5.84 -24.33
CA PRO A 400 1.47 -5.36 -22.95
C PRO A 400 0.88 -3.95 -22.81
N GLU A 401 1.27 -3.03 -23.68
CA GLU A 401 0.81 -1.64 -23.72
C GLU A 401 -0.67 -1.47 -24.06
N GLU A 402 -1.31 -2.50 -24.61
CA GLU A 402 -2.74 -2.49 -24.92
C GLU A 402 -3.62 -2.99 -23.76
N ASN A 403 -2.99 -3.57 -22.72
CA ASN A 403 -3.72 -4.19 -21.63
C ASN A 403 -4.41 -3.13 -20.76
N ASN A 404 -5.63 -3.45 -20.30
CA ASN A 404 -6.41 -2.58 -19.44
C ASN A 404 -5.93 -2.63 -17.98
N VAL A 405 -4.64 -2.32 -17.78
CA VAL A 405 -4.05 -2.13 -16.47
C VAL A 405 -3.63 -0.69 -16.33
N GLY A 406 -4.34 0.03 -15.48
CA GLY A 406 -4.07 1.44 -15.18
C GLY A 406 -3.10 1.62 -14.02
N TYR A 407 -3.04 2.84 -13.51
CA TYR A 407 -2.30 3.14 -12.30
C TYR A 407 -2.93 4.28 -11.49
N VAL A 408 -2.72 4.23 -10.19
CA VAL A 408 -2.88 5.34 -9.26
C VAL A 408 -1.62 5.39 -8.42
N THR A 409 -0.84 6.44 -8.57
CA THR A 409 0.38 6.59 -7.77
C THR A 409 0.02 6.80 -6.32
N ASN A 410 0.68 6.06 -5.43
CA ASN A 410 0.43 6.16 -4.01
C ASN A 410 0.68 7.58 -3.50
N GLY A 411 0.04 7.91 -2.40
CA GLY A 411 0.23 9.13 -1.65
C GLY A 411 0.19 8.84 -0.15
N VAL A 412 0.33 9.86 0.67
CA VAL A 412 0.37 9.74 2.12
C VAL A 412 -0.60 10.70 2.80
N HIS A 413 -1.13 10.30 3.95
CA HIS A 413 -2.08 11.10 4.71
C HIS A 413 -1.38 12.30 5.37
N LEU A 414 -1.60 13.49 4.83
CA LEU A 414 -0.93 14.73 5.25
C LEU A 414 -1.00 14.97 6.76
N PRO A 415 -2.17 14.91 7.43
CA PRO A 415 -2.26 15.15 8.87
C PRO A 415 -1.52 14.14 9.74
N THR A 416 -1.34 12.90 9.26
CA THR A 416 -0.60 11.86 9.98
C THR A 416 0.90 12.11 9.97
N TRP A 417 1.46 12.48 8.81
CA TRP A 417 2.90 12.49 8.58
C TRP A 417 3.55 13.85 8.71
N THR A 418 2.81 14.93 8.53
CA THR A 418 3.32 16.30 8.72
C THR A 418 3.52 16.59 10.19
N ALA A 419 4.73 16.99 10.56
CA ALA A 419 5.05 17.40 11.93
C ALA A 419 4.25 18.66 12.34
N THR A 420 3.97 18.77 13.63
CA THR A 420 3.20 19.92 14.18
C THR A 420 3.85 21.26 13.88
N GLU A 421 5.19 21.31 13.83
CA GLU A 421 5.96 22.50 13.51
C GLU A 421 5.68 22.98 12.08
N TRP A 422 5.70 22.04 11.10
CA TRP A 422 5.34 22.36 9.72
C TRP A 422 3.86 22.71 9.57
N ARG A 423 3.01 22.00 10.31
CA ARG A 423 1.58 22.30 10.30
C ARG A 423 1.29 23.74 10.71
N LYS A 424 2.00 24.27 11.70
CA LYS A 424 1.87 25.67 12.11
C LYS A 424 2.32 26.63 11.02
N VAL A 425 3.42 26.33 10.32
CA VAL A 425 3.88 27.14 9.18
C VAL A 425 2.83 27.12 8.06
N TYR A 426 2.29 25.96 7.72
CA TYR A 426 1.25 25.86 6.68
C TYR A 426 -0.04 26.59 7.08
N ASP A 427 -0.48 26.45 8.32
CA ASP A 427 -1.66 27.15 8.82
C ASP A 427 -1.50 28.68 8.84
N GLU A 428 -0.28 29.20 8.99
CA GLU A 428 0.03 30.64 8.99
C GLU A 428 0.15 31.23 7.57
N TYR A 429 0.77 30.53 6.64
CA TYR A 429 1.15 31.08 5.33
C TYR A 429 0.30 30.57 4.16
N PHE A 430 -0.36 29.42 4.30
CA PHE A 430 -1.16 28.85 3.23
C PHE A 430 -2.62 29.29 3.35
N ASP A 431 -3.34 29.17 2.24
CA ASP A 431 -4.79 29.45 2.22
C ASP A 431 -5.55 28.56 3.20
N SER A 432 -6.62 29.08 3.79
CA SER A 432 -7.45 28.34 4.76
C SER A 432 -8.09 27.06 4.18
N SER A 433 -8.22 26.97 2.86
CA SER A 433 -8.70 25.76 2.15
C SER A 433 -7.65 24.64 2.05
N PHE A 434 -6.40 24.88 2.48
CA PHE A 434 -5.28 23.95 2.32
C PHE A 434 -5.62 22.49 2.65
N ILE A 435 -6.28 22.26 3.78
CA ILE A 435 -6.61 20.90 4.22
C ILE A 435 -7.68 20.24 3.37
N SER A 436 -8.62 21.00 2.85
CA SER A 436 -9.69 20.48 1.99
C SER A 436 -9.27 20.37 0.51
N ASP A 437 -8.24 21.11 0.09
CA ASP A 437 -7.74 21.19 -1.29
C ASP A 437 -6.22 20.94 -1.37
N GLN A 438 -5.78 19.85 -0.73
CA GLN A 438 -4.36 19.50 -0.58
C GLN A 438 -3.63 19.25 -1.91
N SER A 439 -4.32 18.99 -2.99
CA SER A 439 -3.74 18.69 -4.31
C SER A 439 -3.54 19.94 -5.18
N ASN A 440 -3.94 21.10 -4.69
CA ASN A 440 -3.83 22.35 -5.42
C ASN A 440 -2.44 22.97 -5.26
N GLU A 441 -1.58 22.78 -6.25
CA GLU A 441 -0.20 23.30 -6.27
C GLU A 441 -0.11 24.78 -5.93
N LYS A 442 -1.09 25.59 -6.38
CA LYS A 442 -1.07 27.04 -6.14
C LYS A 442 -1.06 27.38 -4.64
N ILE A 443 -1.71 26.58 -3.82
CA ILE A 443 -1.71 26.74 -2.35
C ILE A 443 -0.30 26.48 -1.81
N TRP A 444 0.36 25.42 -2.29
CA TRP A 444 1.69 25.04 -1.84
C TRP A 444 2.77 26.01 -2.28
N HIS A 445 2.59 26.75 -3.37
CA HIS A 445 3.51 27.81 -3.81
C HIS A 445 3.62 28.94 -2.78
N ALA A 446 2.70 29.07 -1.84
CA ALA A 446 2.82 30.00 -0.72
C ALA A 446 4.07 29.76 0.15
N ILE A 447 4.69 28.56 0.09
CA ILE A 447 5.96 28.27 0.77
C ILE A 447 7.08 29.23 0.37
N TYR A 448 7.06 29.74 -0.87
CA TYR A 448 8.06 30.71 -1.34
C TYR A 448 7.98 32.06 -0.61
N ASN A 449 6.84 32.40 -0.02
CA ASN A 449 6.62 33.60 0.77
C ASN A 449 7.06 33.43 2.24
N VAL A 450 7.33 32.19 2.68
CA VAL A 450 7.82 31.93 4.03
C VAL A 450 9.29 32.40 4.12
N PRO A 451 9.66 33.22 5.12
CA PRO A 451 11.06 33.62 5.32
C PRO A 451 11.99 32.41 5.49
N ASP A 452 13.17 32.47 4.89
CA ASP A 452 14.16 31.38 4.95
C ASP A 452 14.52 30.96 6.38
N GLU A 453 14.60 31.93 7.29
CA GLU A 453 14.84 31.67 8.70
C GLU A 453 13.77 30.80 9.35
N ILE A 454 12.50 31.00 8.98
CA ILE A 454 11.40 30.19 9.51
C ILE A 454 11.53 28.75 9.01
N ILE A 455 11.84 28.56 7.73
CA ILE A 455 12.10 27.22 7.15
C ILE A 455 13.25 26.53 7.88
N TRP A 456 14.40 27.24 8.00
CA TRP A 456 15.57 26.70 8.67
C TRP A 456 15.33 26.36 10.14
N ASN A 457 14.70 27.28 10.90
CA ASN A 457 14.41 27.08 12.31
C ASN A 457 13.44 25.94 12.54
N THR A 458 12.45 25.78 11.66
CA THR A 458 11.52 24.65 11.70
C THR A 458 12.28 23.33 11.50
N ARG A 459 13.16 23.25 10.52
CA ARG A 459 14.02 22.07 10.29
C ARG A 459 14.89 21.79 11.52
N MET A 460 15.56 22.82 12.08
CA MET A 460 16.42 22.68 13.26
C MET A 460 15.65 22.24 14.50
N ALA A 461 14.42 22.71 14.70
CA ALA A 461 13.57 22.27 15.81
C ALA A 461 13.25 20.79 15.70
N LEU A 462 12.94 20.30 14.50
CA LEU A 462 12.63 18.89 14.23
C LEU A 462 13.87 17.99 14.37
N LYS A 463 15.06 18.47 13.95
CA LYS A 463 16.33 17.76 14.19
C LYS A 463 16.60 17.59 15.69
N LYS A 464 16.45 18.65 16.47
CA LYS A 464 16.62 18.61 17.94
C LYS A 464 15.62 17.65 18.59
N LYS A 465 14.39 17.61 18.09
CA LYS A 465 13.34 16.68 18.54
C LYS A 465 13.68 15.22 18.24
N LEU A 466 14.23 14.94 17.05
CA LEU A 466 14.73 13.61 16.68
C LEU A 466 15.89 13.20 17.59
N ILE A 467 16.87 14.08 17.79
CA ILE A 467 18.03 13.81 18.67
C ILE A 467 17.59 13.51 20.09
N LYS A 468 16.65 14.31 20.64
CA LYS A 468 16.11 14.06 21.98
C LYS A 468 15.45 12.69 22.05
N TYR A 469 14.61 12.36 21.07
CA TYR A 469 13.94 11.06 20.99
C TYR A 469 14.94 9.89 20.93
N ILE A 470 15.99 10.02 20.12
CA ILE A 470 17.05 9.01 20.01
C ILE A 470 17.75 8.83 21.36
N ARG A 471 18.12 9.92 22.03
CA ARG A 471 18.75 9.87 23.35
C ARG A 471 17.86 9.18 24.38
N ASP A 472 16.60 9.57 24.44
CA ASP A 472 15.67 9.05 25.45
C ASP A 472 15.36 7.55 25.23
N LYS A 473 15.19 7.11 23.98
CA LYS A 473 14.79 5.74 23.64
C LYS A 473 15.97 4.76 23.54
N PHE A 474 17.06 5.16 22.90
CA PHE A 474 18.12 4.24 22.48
C PHE A 474 19.32 4.15 23.42
N THR A 475 19.55 5.11 24.33
CA THR A 475 20.70 5.08 25.23
C THR A 475 20.78 3.78 26.03
N GLN A 476 19.68 3.29 26.59
CA GLN A 476 19.64 2.05 27.36
C GLN A 476 19.89 0.81 26.50
N GLN A 477 19.41 0.81 25.26
CA GLN A 477 19.65 -0.28 24.30
C GLN A 477 21.12 -0.32 23.91
N TRP A 478 21.73 0.81 23.63
CA TRP A 478 23.15 0.91 23.29
C TRP A 478 24.05 0.51 24.44
N LEU A 479 23.71 0.85 25.69
CA LEU A 479 24.45 0.40 26.86
C LEU A 479 24.49 -1.14 26.95
N ARG A 480 23.41 -1.82 26.62
CA ARG A 480 23.36 -3.28 26.56
C ARG A 480 24.14 -3.86 25.38
N ASN A 481 24.06 -3.24 24.22
CA ASN A 481 24.59 -3.77 22.95
C ASN A 481 26.06 -3.41 22.74
N GLN A 482 26.57 -2.28 23.26
CA GLN A 482 27.94 -1.84 23.03
C GLN A 482 28.96 -2.52 23.99
N GLY A 483 28.52 -3.04 25.11
CA GLY A 483 29.40 -3.68 26.10
C GLY A 483 30.44 -2.74 26.76
N ASP A 484 30.53 -1.48 26.32
CA ASP A 484 31.40 -0.44 26.85
C ASP A 484 30.64 0.90 26.89
N PRO A 485 30.31 1.42 28.08
CA PRO A 485 29.62 2.68 28.24
C PRO A 485 30.29 3.89 27.58
N ALA A 486 31.62 3.89 27.47
CA ALA A 486 32.36 4.98 26.82
C ALA A 486 32.02 5.13 25.35
N LYS A 487 31.69 4.03 24.66
CA LYS A 487 31.22 4.07 23.25
C LYS A 487 29.87 4.74 23.12
N VAL A 488 28.97 4.53 24.09
CA VAL A 488 27.66 5.19 24.11
C VAL A 488 27.81 6.68 24.29
N VAL A 489 28.70 7.13 25.18
CA VAL A 489 29.04 8.55 25.36
C VAL A 489 29.56 9.14 24.05
N SER A 490 30.48 8.46 23.37
CA SER A 490 31.01 8.90 22.06
C SER A 490 29.94 9.02 20.99
N ILE A 491 28.96 8.08 20.94
CA ILE A 491 27.82 8.17 20.02
C ILE A 491 26.98 9.42 20.30
N LEU A 492 26.64 9.64 21.58
CA LEU A 492 25.79 10.75 22.00
C LEU A 492 26.43 12.13 21.79
N GLU A 493 27.74 12.24 21.95
CA GLU A 493 28.51 13.47 21.70
C GLU A 493 28.55 13.84 20.21
N ARG A 494 28.60 12.84 19.32
CA ARG A 494 28.70 13.05 17.87
C ARG A 494 27.35 13.37 17.20
N ILE A 495 26.25 12.98 17.81
CA ILE A 495 24.89 13.31 17.31
C ILE A 495 24.60 14.77 17.69
N ASN A 496 24.72 15.67 16.71
CA ASN A 496 24.46 17.08 16.91
C ASN A 496 23.58 17.66 15.78
N PRO A 497 22.79 18.72 16.04
CA PRO A 497 21.84 19.26 15.07
C PRO A 497 22.50 19.97 13.88
N ASN A 498 23.80 20.32 13.98
CA ASN A 498 24.53 21.02 12.92
C ASN A 498 25.04 20.06 11.82
N ALA A 499 25.05 18.75 12.07
CA ALA A 499 25.42 17.77 11.07
C ALA A 499 24.33 17.62 10.00
N LEU A 500 24.73 17.35 8.76
CA LEU A 500 23.83 16.87 7.72
C LEU A 500 23.38 15.44 8.09
N MET A 501 22.07 15.25 8.27
CA MET A 501 21.50 13.98 8.68
C MET A 501 20.81 13.29 7.50
N ILE A 502 21.20 12.06 7.19
CA ILE A 502 20.67 11.26 6.09
C ILE A 502 20.03 10.01 6.67
N GLY A 503 18.77 9.74 6.31
CA GLY A 503 18.01 8.57 6.76
C GLY A 503 17.84 7.54 5.66
N PHE A 504 18.12 6.27 5.98
CA PHE A 504 17.77 5.09 5.20
C PHE A 504 16.95 4.15 6.09
N CYS A 505 15.64 4.26 6.01
CA CYS A 505 14.75 3.57 6.95
C CYS A 505 13.61 2.88 6.21
N ARG A 506 13.66 1.54 6.17
CA ARG A 506 12.73 0.72 5.42
C ARG A 506 12.88 -0.77 5.77
N ARG A 507 11.96 -1.61 5.30
CA ARG A 507 12.13 -3.05 5.39
C ARG A 507 13.45 -3.46 4.71
N PHE A 508 14.24 -4.30 5.38
CA PHE A 508 15.46 -4.85 4.81
C PHE A 508 15.11 -6.05 3.93
N ALA A 509 15.38 -5.88 2.64
CA ALA A 509 15.34 -6.91 1.61
C ALA A 509 16.44 -6.61 0.61
N THR A 510 16.97 -7.62 -0.10
CA THR A 510 18.13 -7.48 -0.98
C THR A 510 17.97 -6.42 -2.05
N TYR A 511 16.80 -6.36 -2.70
CA TYR A 511 16.54 -5.38 -3.77
C TYR A 511 16.54 -3.92 -3.32
N LYS A 512 16.38 -3.66 -2.02
CA LYS A 512 16.45 -2.32 -1.42
C LYS A 512 17.89 -1.79 -1.34
N ARG A 513 18.85 -2.66 -1.51
CA ARG A 513 20.29 -2.39 -1.63
C ARG A 513 20.87 -1.51 -0.51
N ALA A 514 20.53 -1.80 0.74
CA ALA A 514 21.08 -1.09 1.90
C ALA A 514 22.62 -1.13 1.97
N HIS A 515 23.27 -2.05 1.23
CA HIS A 515 24.71 -2.22 1.19
C HIS A 515 25.46 -1.21 0.31
N LEU A 516 24.78 -0.48 -0.58
CA LEU A 516 25.45 0.40 -1.55
C LEU A 516 26.38 1.42 -0.89
N LEU A 517 25.94 2.06 0.19
CA LEU A 517 26.73 3.05 0.91
C LEU A 517 28.03 2.45 1.50
N PHE A 518 28.12 1.14 1.62
CA PHE A 518 29.26 0.44 2.23
C PHE A 518 30.14 -0.28 1.21
N THR A 519 29.99 0.03 -0.06
CA THR A 519 30.78 -0.53 -1.15
C THR A 519 32.24 -0.03 -1.13
N ASP A 520 32.44 1.23 -0.74
CA ASP A 520 33.75 1.88 -0.57
C ASP A 520 33.82 2.53 0.84
N LEU A 521 34.30 1.77 1.81
CA LEU A 521 34.40 2.24 3.19
C LEU A 521 35.43 3.37 3.39
N GLU A 522 36.50 3.39 2.60
CA GLU A 522 37.51 4.45 2.71
C GLU A 522 36.94 5.79 2.22
N ARG A 523 36.17 5.77 1.13
CA ARG A 523 35.50 6.95 0.62
C ARG A 523 34.42 7.45 1.59
N LEU A 524 33.62 6.53 2.13
CA LEU A 524 32.62 6.84 3.15
C LEU A 524 33.25 7.45 4.40
N GLU A 525 34.40 6.87 4.87
CA GLU A 525 35.11 7.38 6.03
C GLU A 525 35.53 8.85 5.86
N ARG A 526 36.02 9.22 4.66
CA ARG A 526 36.36 10.63 4.38
C ARG A 526 35.15 11.54 4.45
N ILE A 527 34.02 11.11 3.95
CA ILE A 527 32.78 11.90 3.95
C ILE A 527 32.29 12.15 5.38
N VAL A 528 32.24 11.10 6.21
CA VAL A 528 31.62 11.22 7.56
C VAL A 528 32.58 11.78 8.62
N ASN A 529 33.86 11.82 8.37
CA ASN A 529 34.88 12.33 9.32
C ASN A 529 35.43 13.71 8.98
N ASP A 530 34.84 14.41 8.01
CA ASP A 530 35.19 15.83 7.77
C ASP A 530 34.70 16.68 8.97
N PRO A 531 35.58 17.31 9.72
CA PRO A 531 35.21 18.08 10.90
C PRO A 531 34.46 19.38 10.60
N GLU A 532 34.66 19.93 9.40
CA GLU A 532 33.99 21.16 8.96
C GLU A 532 32.60 20.89 8.40
N HIS A 533 32.41 19.68 7.85
CA HIS A 533 31.16 19.26 7.20
C HIS A 533 30.65 17.92 7.79
N PRO A 534 30.21 17.90 9.04
CA PRO A 534 29.81 16.66 9.70
C PRO A 534 28.57 16.04 9.04
N VAL A 535 28.65 14.75 8.72
CA VAL A 535 27.56 13.96 8.12
C VAL A 535 27.24 12.77 8.98
N LEU A 536 25.94 12.52 9.23
CA LEU A 536 25.44 11.38 10.00
C LEU A 536 24.47 10.58 9.15
N PHE A 537 24.56 9.25 9.23
CA PHE A 537 23.61 8.34 8.60
C PHE A 537 22.82 7.56 9.64
N PHE A 538 21.51 7.58 9.51
CA PHE A 538 20.60 6.77 10.32
C PHE A 538 20.03 5.63 9.49
N PHE A 539 20.23 4.40 9.95
CA PHE A 539 19.63 3.20 9.41
C PHE A 539 18.59 2.65 10.40
N SER A 540 17.45 2.26 9.90
CA SER A 540 16.42 1.59 10.69
C SER A 540 15.55 0.71 9.81
N GLY A 541 15.08 -0.39 10.36
CA GLY A 541 14.18 -1.30 9.64
C GLY A 541 14.27 -2.73 10.12
N LYS A 542 13.27 -3.50 9.73
CA LYS A 542 13.13 -4.92 10.07
C LYS A 542 13.29 -5.78 8.82
N ALA A 543 13.91 -6.94 8.95
CA ALA A 543 13.87 -8.00 7.96
C ALA A 543 12.80 -9.01 8.35
N HIS A 544 12.11 -9.60 7.37
CA HIS A 544 11.18 -10.69 7.68
C HIS A 544 11.93 -11.83 8.41
N PRO A 545 11.32 -12.48 9.42
CA PRO A 545 11.99 -13.54 10.17
C PRO A 545 12.50 -14.71 9.33
N ALA A 546 11.88 -14.95 8.16
CA ALA A 546 12.34 -15.95 7.20
C ALA A 546 13.36 -15.43 6.16
N ASP A 547 13.66 -14.11 6.15
CA ASP A 547 14.60 -13.49 5.20
C ASP A 547 16.01 -13.40 5.83
N GLY A 548 16.78 -14.47 5.70
CA GLY A 548 18.16 -14.52 6.19
C GLY A 548 19.09 -13.51 5.52
N ALA A 549 18.87 -13.18 4.23
CA ALA A 549 19.68 -12.21 3.52
C ALA A 549 19.43 -10.79 4.03
N GLY A 550 18.17 -10.42 4.25
CA GLY A 550 17.81 -9.13 4.86
C GLY A 550 18.36 -8.98 6.28
N GLN A 551 18.31 -10.05 7.08
CA GLN A 551 18.91 -10.06 8.43
C GLN A 551 20.44 -9.93 8.38
N GLY A 552 21.08 -10.54 7.38
CA GLY A 552 22.53 -10.40 7.14
C GLY A 552 22.94 -8.96 6.83
N LEU A 553 22.12 -8.22 6.06
CA LEU A 553 22.35 -6.78 5.81
C LEU A 553 22.27 -5.95 7.09
N ILE A 554 21.30 -6.20 7.94
CA ILE A 554 21.18 -5.54 9.26
C ILE A 554 22.45 -5.79 10.10
N LYS A 555 22.87 -7.05 10.20
CA LYS A 555 24.07 -7.44 10.92
C LYS A 555 25.31 -6.72 10.38
N ARG A 556 25.49 -6.68 9.08
CA ARG A 556 26.64 -6.00 8.44
C ARG A 556 26.67 -4.50 8.75
N ILE A 557 25.53 -3.82 8.68
CA ILE A 557 25.44 -2.39 9.02
C ILE A 557 25.74 -2.16 10.51
N PHE A 558 25.23 -3.02 11.38
CA PHE A 558 25.50 -2.97 12.81
C PHE A 558 27.00 -3.14 13.10
N GLU A 559 27.68 -4.10 12.47
CA GLU A 559 29.13 -4.30 12.58
C GLU A 559 29.91 -3.05 12.15
N ILE A 560 29.56 -2.46 11.00
CA ILE A 560 30.19 -1.24 10.49
C ILE A 560 29.97 -0.07 11.45
N SER A 561 28.76 0.08 12.01
CA SER A 561 28.45 1.17 12.95
C SER A 561 29.32 1.15 14.23
N ARG A 562 29.92 0.00 14.54
CA ARG A 562 30.80 -0.20 15.71
C ARG A 562 32.29 -0.01 15.42
N MET A 563 32.66 0.12 14.14
CA MET A 563 34.05 0.39 13.75
C MET A 563 34.48 1.77 14.27
N PRO A 564 35.71 1.94 14.74
CA PRO A 564 36.18 3.20 15.35
C PRO A 564 35.93 4.44 14.45
N GLN A 565 36.13 4.32 13.15
CA GLN A 565 35.95 5.42 12.19
C GLN A 565 34.49 5.78 11.93
N PHE A 566 33.56 4.86 12.21
CA PHE A 566 32.13 5.07 11.94
C PHE A 566 31.28 5.21 13.20
N LEU A 567 31.87 5.00 14.38
CA LEU A 567 31.16 5.08 15.66
C LEU A 567 30.53 6.45 15.85
N GLY A 568 29.21 6.51 16.01
CA GLY A 568 28.43 7.74 16.12
C GLY A 568 28.26 8.53 14.82
N LYS A 569 28.69 7.98 13.68
CA LYS A 569 28.51 8.55 12.33
C LYS A 569 27.56 7.70 11.48
N ILE A 570 27.68 6.37 11.57
CA ILE A 570 26.73 5.41 11.03
C ILE A 570 26.00 4.81 12.24
N ILE A 571 24.69 5.00 12.31
CA ILE A 571 23.88 4.67 13.49
C ILE A 571 22.72 3.79 13.05
N PHE A 572 22.60 2.60 13.64
CA PHE A 572 21.45 1.72 13.48
C PHE A 572 20.47 1.92 14.64
N LEU A 573 19.21 2.22 14.31
CA LEU A 573 18.12 2.37 15.26
C LEU A 573 17.20 1.15 15.18
N GLU A 574 17.07 0.42 16.29
CA GLU A 574 16.26 -0.79 16.38
C GLU A 574 14.76 -0.47 16.38
N ASP A 575 13.97 -1.46 15.99
CA ASP A 575 12.50 -1.47 16.09
C ASP A 575 11.82 -0.32 15.36
N TYR A 576 12.01 -0.28 14.04
CA TYR A 576 11.34 0.68 13.18
C TYR A 576 9.83 0.52 13.24
N ASP A 577 9.15 1.47 13.84
CA ASP A 577 7.70 1.57 13.98
C ASP A 577 7.18 2.93 13.48
N MET A 578 5.86 3.15 13.54
CA MET A 578 5.26 4.42 13.09
C MET A 578 5.74 5.63 13.92
N GLN A 579 6.06 5.44 15.20
CA GLN A 579 6.52 6.53 16.05
C GLN A 579 7.93 6.98 15.65
N LEU A 580 8.85 6.02 15.48
CA LEU A 580 10.20 6.28 15.00
C LEU A 580 10.18 6.83 13.56
N ALA A 581 9.32 6.26 12.69
CA ALA A 581 9.16 6.73 11.32
C ALA A 581 8.78 8.20 11.25
N ARG A 582 7.79 8.66 12.03
CA ARG A 582 7.40 10.08 12.10
C ARG A 582 8.55 11.00 12.50
N ARG A 583 9.40 10.55 13.44
CA ARG A 583 10.56 11.31 13.89
C ARG A 583 11.62 11.41 12.80
N LEU A 584 11.88 10.31 12.11
CA LEU A 584 12.91 10.26 11.06
C LEU A 584 12.49 11.01 9.81
N VAL A 585 11.27 10.80 9.27
CA VAL A 585 10.80 11.49 8.06
C VAL A 585 10.64 13.01 8.24
N SER A 586 10.59 13.49 9.47
CA SER A 586 10.55 14.93 9.77
C SER A 586 11.87 15.49 10.31
N GLY A 587 12.76 14.66 10.84
CA GLY A 587 13.95 15.10 11.59
C GLY A 587 15.26 15.02 10.83
N VAL A 588 15.42 14.13 9.83
CA VAL A 588 16.63 14.10 8.97
C VAL A 588 16.57 15.20 7.90
N ASP A 589 17.67 15.47 7.23
CA ASP A 589 17.73 16.46 6.15
C ASP A 589 17.49 15.82 4.78
N ILE A 590 17.98 14.60 4.59
CA ILE A 590 17.84 13.81 3.37
C ILE A 590 17.22 12.46 3.66
N TRP A 591 16.32 12.06 2.79
CA TRP A 591 15.73 10.73 2.77
C TRP A 591 16.29 9.94 1.58
N MET A 592 17.02 8.87 1.86
CA MET A 592 17.74 8.09 0.84
C MET A 592 17.03 6.77 0.55
N ASN A 593 16.86 6.47 -0.75
CA ASN A 593 16.31 5.21 -1.25
C ASN A 593 17.13 4.69 -2.43
N THR A 594 17.53 3.43 -2.37
CA THR A 594 18.42 2.82 -3.36
C THR A 594 17.90 1.49 -3.92
N PRO A 595 16.62 1.38 -4.32
CA PRO A 595 16.09 0.12 -4.81
C PRO A 595 16.75 -0.30 -6.14
N THR A 596 16.68 -1.59 -6.44
CA THR A 596 16.97 -2.09 -7.79
C THR A 596 15.77 -1.79 -8.68
N ARG A 597 15.93 -0.93 -9.67
CA ARG A 597 14.86 -0.61 -10.62
C ARG A 597 14.53 -1.82 -11.51
N PRO A 598 13.26 -2.17 -11.78
CA PRO A 598 12.03 -1.50 -11.39
C PRO A 598 11.29 -2.20 -10.21
N LEU A 599 12.00 -2.66 -9.21
CA LEU A 599 11.47 -3.51 -8.14
C LEU A 599 10.78 -2.76 -6.99
N GLU A 600 10.87 -1.43 -6.94
CA GLU A 600 10.07 -0.61 -6.02
C GLU A 600 8.76 -0.23 -6.72
N ALA A 601 7.65 -0.85 -6.32
CA ALA A 601 6.36 -0.63 -6.97
C ALA A 601 5.90 0.84 -6.86
N SER A 602 6.05 1.44 -5.70
CA SER A 602 5.81 2.87 -5.48
C SER A 602 6.81 3.45 -4.49
N GLY A 603 6.83 2.96 -3.25
CA GLY A 603 7.41 3.67 -2.13
C GLY A 603 6.49 4.81 -1.67
N THR A 604 6.53 5.14 -0.39
CA THR A 604 5.77 6.25 0.20
C THR A 604 6.55 7.02 1.25
N SER A 605 7.69 6.49 1.69
CA SER A 605 8.49 7.11 2.76
C SER A 605 9.11 8.45 2.35
N GLY A 606 9.56 8.56 1.09
CA GLY A 606 10.05 9.80 0.52
C GLY A 606 8.96 10.87 0.42
N GLU A 607 7.73 10.49 0.08
CA GLU A 607 6.57 11.39 0.05
C GLU A 607 6.26 11.99 1.43
N LYS A 608 6.39 11.18 2.51
CA LYS A 608 6.26 11.64 3.90
C LYS A 608 7.36 12.64 4.26
N ALA A 609 8.57 12.39 3.78
CA ALA A 609 9.72 13.26 3.99
C ALA A 609 9.51 14.63 3.33
N GLU A 610 9.05 14.66 2.07
CA GLU A 610 8.79 15.89 1.31
C GLU A 610 7.84 16.85 2.05
N MET A 611 6.79 16.34 2.69
CA MET A 611 5.81 17.14 3.45
C MET A 611 6.42 17.81 4.69
N ASN A 612 7.60 17.37 5.10
CA ASN A 612 8.35 17.86 6.26
C ASN A 612 9.62 18.62 5.86
N GLY A 613 9.78 18.98 4.60
CA GLY A 613 10.98 19.66 4.12
C GLY A 613 12.25 18.81 4.20
N VAL A 614 12.12 17.49 4.19
CA VAL A 614 13.21 16.53 4.06
C VAL A 614 13.37 16.18 2.59
N VAL A 615 14.56 16.39 2.04
CA VAL A 615 14.82 16.30 0.61
C VAL A 615 15.09 14.84 0.20
N ASN A 616 14.56 14.41 -0.93
CA ASN A 616 14.71 13.03 -1.39
C ASN A 616 15.97 12.85 -2.25
N LEU A 617 16.71 11.77 -1.97
CA LEU A 617 17.82 11.24 -2.77
C LEU A 617 17.52 9.79 -3.11
N SER A 618 17.19 9.48 -4.35
CA SER A 618 16.73 8.15 -4.71
C SER A 618 17.11 7.74 -6.13
N VAL A 619 17.17 6.42 -6.34
CA VAL A 619 17.06 5.84 -7.66
C VAL A 619 15.70 6.25 -8.25
N LEU A 620 15.65 6.50 -9.56
CA LEU A 620 14.42 6.76 -10.30
C LEU A 620 13.61 5.47 -10.45
N ASP A 621 12.91 5.11 -9.37
CA ASP A 621 12.04 3.95 -9.28
C ASP A 621 10.75 4.31 -8.51
N GLY A 622 9.68 3.56 -8.73
CA GLY A 622 8.40 3.81 -8.10
C GLY A 622 7.90 5.25 -8.34
N TRP A 623 7.46 5.91 -7.26
CA TRP A 623 6.91 7.26 -7.32
C TRP A 623 7.93 8.32 -7.76
N TRP A 624 9.24 8.10 -7.48
CA TRP A 624 10.27 9.09 -7.77
C TRP A 624 10.50 9.31 -9.28
N VAL A 625 10.14 8.33 -10.13
CA VAL A 625 10.13 8.53 -11.60
C VAL A 625 9.22 9.69 -12.01
N GLU A 626 8.10 9.84 -11.31
CA GLU A 626 7.12 10.90 -11.55
C GLU A 626 7.40 12.15 -10.71
N GLY A 627 7.97 11.96 -9.51
CA GLY A 627 8.14 12.99 -8.49
C GLY A 627 9.38 13.84 -8.66
N TYR A 628 10.44 13.32 -9.26
CA TYR A 628 11.70 14.04 -9.38
C TYR A 628 11.55 15.35 -10.14
N ARG A 629 12.10 16.39 -9.55
CA ARG A 629 12.25 17.72 -10.18
C ARG A 629 13.66 18.22 -9.92
N GLU A 630 14.31 18.75 -10.96
CA GLU A 630 15.62 19.38 -10.82
C GLU A 630 15.54 20.56 -9.82
N GLY A 631 16.51 20.63 -8.92
CA GLY A 631 16.55 21.66 -7.87
C GLY A 631 15.59 21.44 -6.69
N ALA A 632 14.90 20.27 -6.65
CA ALA A 632 13.99 19.88 -5.57
C ALA A 632 14.37 18.54 -4.91
N GLY A 633 15.46 17.93 -5.32
CA GLY A 633 15.99 16.68 -4.81
C GLY A 633 17.03 16.10 -5.75
N TRP A 634 17.52 14.91 -5.46
CA TRP A 634 18.53 14.23 -6.26
C TRP A 634 18.07 12.86 -6.75
N ALA A 635 18.47 12.52 -7.97
CA ALA A 635 18.17 11.25 -8.58
C ALA A 635 19.43 10.57 -9.13
N LEU A 636 19.50 9.24 -9.01
CA LEU A 636 20.46 8.46 -9.76
C LEU A 636 19.97 8.32 -11.22
N PRO A 637 20.86 8.07 -12.21
CA PRO A 637 20.48 7.97 -13.60
C PRO A 637 19.31 7.00 -13.83
N GLN A 638 18.43 7.35 -14.75
CA GLN A 638 17.21 6.61 -15.04
C GLN A 638 17.47 5.25 -15.66
N GLU A 639 18.46 5.19 -16.54
CA GLU A 639 18.76 4.00 -17.32
C GLU A 639 19.74 3.08 -16.58
N ARG A 640 19.46 1.79 -16.65
CA ARG A 640 20.39 0.76 -16.21
C ARG A 640 21.54 0.67 -17.22
N THR A 641 22.76 0.96 -16.77
CA THR A 641 23.95 0.95 -17.63
C THR A 641 24.52 -0.47 -17.83
N TYR A 642 24.39 -1.33 -16.81
CA TYR A 642 24.93 -2.68 -16.82
C TYR A 642 23.84 -3.74 -16.58
N GLU A 643 23.83 -4.80 -17.34
CA GLU A 643 23.02 -5.99 -17.05
C GLU A 643 23.50 -6.72 -15.79
N ASN A 644 24.82 -6.72 -15.57
CA ASN A 644 25.42 -7.29 -14.36
C ASN A 644 25.14 -6.43 -13.14
N GLN A 645 24.42 -6.99 -12.16
CA GLN A 645 23.99 -6.29 -10.96
C GLN A 645 25.16 -5.74 -10.12
N THR A 646 26.28 -6.47 -10.06
CA THR A 646 27.46 -6.03 -9.30
C THR A 646 28.07 -4.75 -9.89
N TYR A 647 28.16 -4.67 -11.21
CA TYR A 647 28.66 -3.45 -11.87
C TYR A 647 27.67 -2.29 -11.75
N GLN A 648 26.39 -2.59 -11.84
CA GLN A 648 25.35 -1.57 -11.60
C GLN A 648 25.42 -1.02 -10.17
N ASP A 649 25.59 -1.90 -9.17
CA ASP A 649 25.75 -1.50 -7.77
C ASP A 649 27.00 -0.64 -7.55
N GLN A 650 28.12 -0.98 -8.19
CA GLN A 650 29.34 -0.16 -8.11
C GLN A 650 29.14 1.23 -8.72
N LEU A 651 28.48 1.32 -9.87
CA LEU A 651 28.18 2.59 -10.52
C LEU A 651 27.25 3.44 -9.66
N ASP A 652 26.16 2.86 -9.16
CA ASP A 652 25.18 3.57 -8.34
C ASP A 652 25.80 4.05 -7.01
N ALA A 653 26.62 3.21 -6.37
CA ALA A 653 27.37 3.60 -5.17
C ALA A 653 28.31 4.78 -5.44
N ALA A 654 29.10 4.70 -6.52
CA ALA A 654 30.00 5.77 -6.92
C ALA A 654 29.26 7.08 -7.22
N THR A 655 28.08 7.00 -7.82
CA THR A 655 27.20 8.13 -8.08
C THR A 655 26.71 8.77 -6.78
N ILE A 656 26.27 7.96 -5.80
CA ILE A 656 25.85 8.44 -4.49
C ILE A 656 26.99 9.20 -3.81
N TYR A 657 28.20 8.64 -3.76
CA TYR A 657 29.35 9.31 -3.17
C TYR A 657 29.67 10.63 -3.89
N SER A 658 29.63 10.62 -5.23
CA SER A 658 29.88 11.84 -6.02
C SER A 658 28.86 12.95 -5.75
N LEU A 659 27.58 12.59 -5.66
CA LEU A 659 26.52 13.54 -5.31
C LEU A 659 26.74 14.11 -3.90
N LEU A 660 27.11 13.28 -2.94
CA LEU A 660 27.39 13.72 -1.58
C LEU A 660 28.58 14.67 -1.54
N GLU A 661 29.71 14.31 -2.15
CA GLU A 661 30.98 15.04 -2.12
C GLU A 661 30.93 16.38 -2.88
N ASN A 662 30.29 16.38 -4.06
CA ASN A 662 30.40 17.50 -5.00
C ASN A 662 29.17 18.41 -5.02
N GLU A 663 28.01 17.94 -4.56
CA GLU A 663 26.76 18.70 -4.64
C GLU A 663 26.12 18.90 -3.26
N ILE A 664 25.74 17.83 -2.59
CA ILE A 664 24.86 17.87 -1.42
C ILE A 664 25.55 18.48 -0.21
N VAL A 665 26.73 17.98 0.18
CA VAL A 665 27.47 18.46 1.33
C VAL A 665 27.92 19.92 1.13
N PRO A 666 28.53 20.29 -0.01
CA PRO A 666 28.87 21.70 -0.27
C PRO A 666 27.64 22.62 -0.23
N LEU A 667 26.53 22.22 -0.80
CA LEU A 667 25.30 23.02 -0.80
C LEU A 667 24.75 23.24 0.62
N TYR A 668 24.69 22.17 1.43
CA TYR A 668 24.15 22.23 2.79
C TYR A 668 24.98 23.16 3.70
N PHE A 669 26.31 23.13 3.57
CA PHE A 669 27.22 23.90 4.39
C PHE A 669 27.64 25.25 3.76
N ASN A 670 27.02 25.67 2.66
CA ASN A 670 27.28 26.98 2.01
C ASN A 670 26.69 28.14 2.86
N LYS A 671 27.33 28.38 4.02
CA LYS A 671 26.94 29.43 4.96
C LYS A 671 27.71 30.71 4.64
N THR A 672 27.15 31.87 5.00
CA THR A 672 27.79 33.18 4.86
C THR A 672 28.01 33.79 6.24
N GLU A 673 28.92 34.76 6.35
CA GLU A 673 29.15 35.52 7.61
C GLU A 673 27.87 36.15 8.20
N LYS A 674 26.86 36.38 7.36
CA LYS A 674 25.60 37.02 7.75
C LYS A 674 24.47 36.01 8.05
N ARG A 675 24.64 34.71 7.71
CA ARG A 675 23.61 33.70 7.84
C ARG A 675 24.20 32.38 8.34
N ASP A 676 23.69 31.89 9.42
CA ASP A 676 24.09 30.59 10.00
C ASP A 676 23.47 29.37 9.28
N TYR A 677 23.01 29.58 8.04
CA TYR A 677 22.41 28.54 7.20
C TYR A 677 22.65 28.78 5.71
N SER A 678 22.52 27.73 4.90
CA SER A 678 22.58 27.83 3.44
C SER A 678 21.24 28.28 2.87
N ALA A 679 21.21 29.43 2.21
CA ALA A 679 20.01 29.90 1.51
C ALA A 679 19.67 29.01 0.31
N ASP A 680 20.70 28.48 -0.37
CA ASP A 680 20.52 27.55 -1.50
C ASP A 680 19.87 26.25 -1.05
N TRP A 681 20.27 25.71 0.11
CA TRP A 681 19.61 24.54 0.72
C TRP A 681 18.15 24.82 1.06
N VAL A 682 17.85 25.96 1.66
CA VAL A 682 16.46 26.38 1.93
C VAL A 682 15.67 26.50 0.64
N GLY A 683 16.29 26.96 -0.45
CA GLY A 683 15.69 26.99 -1.78
C GLY A 683 15.26 25.60 -2.27
N VAL A 684 16.13 24.60 -2.12
CA VAL A 684 15.82 23.20 -2.46
C VAL A 684 14.66 22.69 -1.62
N VAL A 685 14.64 22.97 -0.32
CA VAL A 685 13.54 22.59 0.59
C VAL A 685 12.21 23.20 0.13
N LYS A 686 12.19 24.49 -0.20
CA LYS A 686 10.99 25.16 -0.71
C LYS A 686 10.52 24.57 -2.04
N ASN A 687 11.44 24.31 -2.97
CA ASN A 687 11.13 23.69 -4.25
C ASN A 687 10.52 22.30 -4.06
N SER A 688 11.08 21.49 -3.17
CA SER A 688 10.58 20.16 -2.82
C SER A 688 9.15 20.24 -2.31
N ILE A 689 8.87 21.08 -1.33
CA ILE A 689 7.53 21.28 -0.78
C ILE A 689 6.55 21.82 -1.83
N ALA A 690 6.94 22.81 -2.63
CA ALA A 690 6.04 23.47 -3.58
C ALA A 690 5.67 22.59 -4.78
N SER A 691 6.66 21.88 -5.35
CA SER A 691 6.50 21.24 -6.66
C SER A 691 6.30 19.72 -6.59
N ILE A 692 6.53 19.09 -5.43
CA ILE A 692 6.44 17.66 -5.27
C ILE A 692 5.29 17.27 -4.33
N ALA A 693 5.26 17.81 -3.10
CA ALA A 693 4.33 17.39 -2.07
C ALA A 693 2.83 17.43 -2.49
N PRO A 694 2.32 18.40 -3.26
CA PRO A 694 0.91 18.44 -3.68
C PRO A 694 0.45 17.19 -4.44
N HIS A 695 1.35 16.57 -5.19
CA HIS A 695 1.05 15.43 -6.06
C HIS A 695 0.95 14.11 -5.31
N TYR A 696 1.44 14.05 -4.05
CA TYR A 696 1.59 12.80 -3.29
C TYR A 696 0.81 12.82 -1.97
N THR A 697 -0.24 13.62 -1.89
CA THR A 697 -1.21 13.55 -0.79
C THR A 697 -2.16 12.37 -0.97
N MET A 698 -2.59 11.77 0.13
CA MET A 698 -3.61 10.72 0.08
C MET A 698 -4.95 11.24 -0.45
N LYS A 699 -5.23 12.54 -0.27
CA LYS A 699 -6.41 13.20 -0.87
C LYS A 699 -6.40 13.08 -2.40
N ARG A 700 -5.26 13.37 -3.05
CA ARG A 700 -5.11 13.20 -4.50
C ARG A 700 -5.30 11.73 -4.89
N GLN A 701 -4.69 10.79 -4.16
CA GLN A 701 -4.82 9.36 -4.43
C GLN A 701 -6.27 8.90 -4.33
N LEU A 702 -6.99 9.30 -3.28
CA LEU A 702 -8.40 8.95 -3.09
C LEU A 702 -9.27 9.48 -4.25
N ASP A 703 -9.07 10.74 -4.62
CA ASP A 703 -9.81 11.37 -5.73
C ASP A 703 -9.49 10.70 -7.08
N ASP A 704 -8.25 10.27 -7.30
CA ASP A 704 -7.86 9.49 -8.48
C ASP A 704 -8.57 8.13 -8.54
N TYR A 705 -8.71 7.40 -7.42
CA TYR A 705 -9.47 6.16 -7.40
C TYR A 705 -10.94 6.37 -7.74
N TYR A 706 -11.56 7.43 -7.21
CA TYR A 706 -12.94 7.76 -7.54
C TYR A 706 -13.12 8.09 -9.01
N SER A 707 -12.31 9.01 -9.55
CA SER A 707 -12.46 9.50 -10.93
C SER A 707 -12.05 8.47 -11.99
N LYS A 708 -11.00 7.69 -11.73
CA LYS A 708 -10.46 6.73 -12.72
C LYS A 708 -11.20 5.38 -12.70
N PHE A 709 -11.69 4.94 -11.52
CA PHE A 709 -12.22 3.59 -11.34
C PHE A 709 -13.61 3.55 -10.70
N TYR A 710 -13.79 3.96 -9.45
CA TYR A 710 -15.01 3.70 -8.69
C TYR A 710 -16.28 4.27 -9.34
N GLU A 711 -16.25 5.50 -9.83
CA GLU A 711 -17.42 6.13 -10.48
C GLU A 711 -17.80 5.40 -11.77
N LYS A 712 -16.81 5.02 -12.57
CA LYS A 712 -16.97 4.27 -13.81
C LYS A 712 -17.55 2.88 -13.56
N GLU A 713 -17.00 2.14 -12.60
CA GLU A 713 -17.49 0.82 -12.22
C GLU A 713 -18.90 0.88 -11.62
N ALA A 714 -19.18 1.83 -10.73
CA ALA A 714 -20.51 1.98 -10.15
C ALA A 714 -21.58 2.28 -11.20
N GLN A 715 -21.25 3.12 -12.20
CA GLN A 715 -22.16 3.37 -13.32
C GLN A 715 -22.39 2.11 -14.15
N ARG A 716 -21.35 1.35 -14.42
CA ARG A 716 -21.42 0.05 -15.13
C ARG A 716 -22.26 -0.95 -14.35
N SER A 717 -21.95 -1.16 -13.08
CA SER A 717 -22.67 -2.05 -12.17
C SER A 717 -24.16 -1.70 -12.10
N LYS A 718 -24.49 -0.42 -11.96
CA LYS A 718 -25.89 0.03 -11.95
C LYS A 718 -26.64 -0.34 -13.22
N LYS A 719 -26.01 -0.17 -14.41
CA LYS A 719 -26.61 -0.58 -15.69
C LYS A 719 -26.84 -2.08 -15.76
N LEU A 720 -25.88 -2.89 -15.27
CA LEU A 720 -25.99 -4.34 -15.31
C LEU A 720 -27.08 -4.88 -14.37
N HIS A 721 -27.29 -4.28 -13.20
CA HIS A 721 -28.33 -4.66 -12.26
C HIS A 721 -29.74 -4.20 -12.65
N ALA A 722 -29.86 -3.27 -13.60
CA ALA A 722 -31.16 -2.76 -14.01
C ALA A 722 -32.03 -3.86 -14.67
N ASN A 723 -33.37 -3.76 -14.49
CA ASN A 723 -34.35 -4.62 -15.12
C ASN A 723 -34.06 -6.12 -14.92
N ASP A 724 -33.90 -6.55 -13.68
CA ASP A 724 -33.60 -7.95 -13.32
C ASP A 724 -32.33 -8.48 -14.02
N ASN A 725 -31.26 -7.70 -13.99
CA ASN A 725 -29.95 -8.05 -14.56
C ASN A 725 -29.98 -8.33 -16.06
N ARG A 726 -30.94 -7.76 -16.79
CA ARG A 726 -31.15 -8.04 -18.23
C ARG A 726 -29.87 -7.87 -19.04
N LEU A 727 -29.14 -6.78 -18.85
CA LEU A 727 -27.92 -6.50 -19.62
C LEU A 727 -26.80 -7.52 -19.30
N ALA A 728 -26.66 -7.94 -18.04
CA ALA A 728 -25.69 -8.96 -17.65
C ALA A 728 -26.01 -10.30 -18.32
N LYS A 729 -27.31 -10.66 -18.37
CA LYS A 729 -27.80 -11.88 -19.05
C LYS A 729 -27.53 -11.81 -20.57
N GLU A 730 -27.77 -10.67 -21.20
CA GLU A 730 -27.49 -10.45 -22.64
C GLU A 730 -25.99 -10.57 -22.96
N ILE A 731 -25.12 -9.97 -22.14
CA ILE A 731 -23.65 -10.03 -22.34
C ILE A 731 -23.15 -11.47 -22.14
N ALA A 732 -23.59 -12.17 -21.10
CA ALA A 732 -23.20 -13.55 -20.85
C ALA A 732 -23.58 -14.44 -22.04
N LEU A 733 -24.82 -14.36 -22.52
CA LEU A 733 -25.29 -15.13 -23.68
C LEU A 733 -24.50 -14.79 -24.94
N TRP A 734 -24.17 -13.48 -25.16
CA TRP A 734 -23.37 -13.07 -26.31
C TRP A 734 -21.96 -13.65 -26.25
N LYS A 735 -21.31 -13.61 -25.06
CA LYS A 735 -19.97 -14.19 -24.83
C LYS A 735 -19.98 -15.70 -25.09
N GLU A 736 -20.98 -16.43 -24.57
CA GLU A 736 -21.16 -17.86 -24.79
C GLU A 736 -21.31 -18.18 -26.28
N THR A 737 -22.18 -17.46 -26.98
CA THR A 737 -22.42 -17.66 -28.41
C THR A 737 -21.17 -17.42 -29.25
N VAL A 738 -20.41 -16.36 -28.94
CA VAL A 738 -19.14 -16.08 -29.64
C VAL A 738 -18.10 -17.14 -29.35
N ALA A 739 -17.93 -17.55 -28.09
CA ALA A 739 -16.97 -18.58 -27.68
C ALA A 739 -17.23 -19.91 -28.39
N GLU A 740 -18.49 -20.36 -28.47
CA GLU A 740 -18.88 -21.61 -29.16
C GLU A 740 -18.50 -21.61 -30.66
N ARG A 741 -18.54 -20.45 -31.30
CA ARG A 741 -18.32 -20.35 -32.76
C ARG A 741 -16.94 -19.82 -33.14
N TRP A 742 -16.15 -19.33 -32.16
CA TRP A 742 -14.88 -18.64 -32.41
C TRP A 742 -13.91 -19.43 -33.29
N ASP A 743 -13.74 -20.69 -33.03
CA ASP A 743 -12.78 -21.52 -33.77
C ASP A 743 -13.25 -21.87 -35.18
N SER A 744 -14.55 -21.80 -35.45
CA SER A 744 -15.11 -22.07 -36.76
C SER A 744 -15.05 -20.87 -37.72
N ILE A 745 -14.77 -19.67 -37.20
CA ILE A 745 -14.59 -18.47 -38.03
C ILE A 745 -13.32 -18.61 -38.86
N HIS A 746 -13.41 -18.36 -40.15
CA HIS A 746 -12.28 -18.48 -41.06
C HIS A 746 -12.25 -17.41 -42.15
N VAL A 747 -11.05 -17.16 -42.67
CA VAL A 747 -10.79 -16.23 -43.78
C VAL A 747 -11.13 -16.94 -45.09
N VAL A 748 -12.02 -16.33 -45.84
CA VAL A 748 -12.41 -16.80 -47.19
C VAL A 748 -11.45 -16.26 -48.23
N SER A 749 -11.08 -14.98 -48.16
CA SER A 749 -10.09 -14.34 -49.01
C SER A 749 -9.38 -13.20 -48.30
N LYS A 750 -8.15 -12.93 -48.67
CA LYS A 750 -7.31 -11.84 -48.17
C LYS A 750 -6.34 -11.38 -49.27
N ASN A 751 -5.87 -10.13 -49.16
CA ASN A 751 -4.86 -9.58 -50.10
C ASN A 751 -3.60 -9.06 -49.40
N ILE A 752 -3.36 -9.38 -48.12
CA ILE A 752 -2.13 -8.96 -47.41
C ILE A 752 -0.86 -9.54 -48.08
N ASP A 753 -0.96 -10.73 -48.65
CA ASP A 753 0.15 -11.41 -49.30
C ASP A 753 0.62 -10.66 -50.58
N GLU A 754 -0.18 -9.72 -51.07
CA GLU A 754 0.14 -8.87 -52.22
C GLU A 754 0.91 -7.60 -51.84
N LEU A 755 1.12 -7.37 -50.54
CA LEU A 755 1.86 -6.20 -50.04
C LEU A 755 3.35 -6.32 -50.42
N GLN A 756 3.73 -5.57 -51.46
CA GLN A 756 5.13 -5.43 -51.89
C GLN A 756 5.39 -3.95 -52.20
N ASP A 757 6.59 -3.46 -51.89
CA ASP A 757 7.10 -2.13 -52.24
C ASP A 757 6.15 -0.97 -51.88
N ILE A 758 5.73 -0.90 -50.59
CA ILE A 758 4.88 0.18 -50.09
C ILE A 758 5.72 1.45 -50.00
N VAL A 759 5.16 2.55 -50.48
CA VAL A 759 5.81 3.86 -50.53
C VAL A 759 5.15 4.84 -49.60
N THR A 760 5.98 5.57 -48.84
CA THR A 760 5.48 6.65 -47.94
C THR A 760 4.60 7.65 -48.67
N GLY A 761 3.49 8.08 -48.04
CA GLY A 761 2.53 9.01 -48.62
C GLY A 761 1.64 8.41 -49.68
N ARG A 762 1.68 7.11 -49.92
CA ARG A 762 0.79 6.40 -50.84
C ARG A 762 -0.21 5.53 -50.09
N LYS A 763 -1.50 5.73 -50.39
CA LYS A 763 -2.57 4.90 -49.81
C LYS A 763 -2.51 3.48 -50.33
N THR A 764 -2.51 2.53 -49.43
CA THR A 764 -2.57 1.08 -49.73
C THR A 764 -3.83 0.52 -49.10
N HIS A 765 -4.49 -0.39 -49.78
CA HIS A 765 -5.75 -0.98 -49.38
C HIS A 765 -5.62 -2.45 -49.07
N LEU A 766 -6.12 -2.86 -47.90
CA LEU A 766 -6.27 -4.28 -47.53
C LEU A 766 -7.76 -4.63 -47.47
N THR A 767 -8.08 -5.81 -48.00
CA THR A 767 -9.42 -6.38 -47.98
C THR A 767 -9.39 -7.79 -47.45
N TYR A 768 -10.26 -8.10 -46.50
CA TYR A 768 -10.49 -9.42 -45.93
C TYR A 768 -11.96 -9.81 -46.03
N VAL A 769 -12.22 -11.03 -46.49
CA VAL A 769 -13.57 -11.61 -46.48
C VAL A 769 -13.59 -12.73 -45.43
N ILE A 770 -14.44 -12.59 -44.45
CA ILE A 770 -14.53 -13.50 -43.29
C ILE A 770 -15.90 -14.18 -43.31
N ASP A 771 -15.92 -15.48 -43.11
CA ASP A 771 -17.14 -16.20 -42.76
C ASP A 771 -17.34 -16.18 -41.24
N GLU A 772 -18.25 -15.35 -40.76
CA GLU A 772 -18.54 -15.12 -39.33
C GLU A 772 -19.39 -16.25 -38.70
N GLN A 773 -19.77 -17.27 -39.43
CA GLN A 773 -20.58 -18.38 -38.91
C GLN A 773 -21.88 -17.97 -38.20
N GLY A 774 -22.50 -16.89 -38.69
CA GLY A 774 -23.79 -16.39 -38.17
C GLY A 774 -23.68 -15.57 -36.89
N LEU A 775 -22.53 -14.96 -36.61
CA LEU A 775 -22.35 -14.08 -35.45
C LEU A 775 -22.86 -12.66 -35.64
N ASN A 776 -23.24 -12.28 -36.90
CA ASN A 776 -23.91 -11.00 -37.20
C ASN A 776 -23.15 -9.74 -36.73
N ASP A 777 -21.98 -9.50 -37.28
CA ASP A 777 -21.09 -8.35 -36.95
C ASP A 777 -20.56 -8.35 -35.50
N ALA A 778 -20.28 -9.55 -34.98
CA ALA A 778 -19.70 -9.69 -33.64
C ALA A 778 -18.16 -9.69 -33.61
N ILE A 779 -17.53 -9.47 -34.76
CA ILE A 779 -16.06 -9.41 -34.86
C ILE A 779 -15.56 -8.06 -35.37
N GLY A 780 -14.35 -7.72 -35.00
CA GLY A 780 -13.54 -6.63 -35.53
C GLY A 780 -12.23 -7.13 -36.08
N LEU A 781 -11.69 -6.43 -37.10
CA LEU A 781 -10.35 -6.67 -37.62
C LEU A 781 -9.48 -5.43 -37.43
N GLU A 782 -8.20 -5.66 -37.16
CA GLU A 782 -7.19 -4.59 -37.02
C GLU A 782 -5.94 -4.97 -37.81
N PHE A 783 -5.40 -3.99 -38.54
CA PHE A 783 -4.06 -4.05 -39.09
C PHE A 783 -3.10 -3.50 -38.07
N VAL A 784 -2.16 -4.33 -37.62
CA VAL A 784 -1.18 -4.01 -36.58
C VAL A 784 0.19 -3.88 -37.23
N VAL A 785 0.84 -2.74 -36.98
CA VAL A 785 2.19 -2.44 -37.45
C VAL A 785 3.10 -2.35 -36.22
N LEU A 786 4.20 -3.12 -36.23
CA LEU A 786 5.18 -3.10 -35.15
C LEU A 786 6.27 -2.08 -35.40
N ASN A 787 6.86 -1.56 -34.34
CA ASN A 787 8.03 -0.70 -34.42
C ASN A 787 9.19 -1.42 -35.11
N SER A 788 9.91 -0.69 -35.96
CA SER A 788 11.07 -1.19 -36.69
C SER A 788 12.29 -1.39 -35.75
N ASP A 789 12.31 -0.66 -34.65
CA ASP A 789 13.34 -0.78 -33.62
C ASP A 789 12.89 -1.79 -32.54
N PRO A 790 13.56 -2.96 -32.42
CA PRO A 790 13.22 -3.95 -31.38
C PRO A 790 13.45 -3.45 -29.95
N SER A 791 14.24 -2.38 -29.78
CA SER A 791 14.52 -1.77 -28.47
C SER A 791 13.51 -0.68 -28.09
N ALA A 792 12.54 -0.39 -28.95
CA ALA A 792 11.49 0.58 -28.67
C ALA A 792 10.71 0.20 -27.39
N GLU A 793 10.39 1.19 -26.57
CA GLU A 793 9.63 0.99 -25.34
C GLU A 793 8.28 0.33 -25.58
N GLN A 794 7.63 0.68 -26.70
CA GLN A 794 6.39 0.07 -27.17
C GLN A 794 6.65 -0.82 -28.38
N SER A 795 6.07 -2.01 -28.39
CA SER A 795 6.17 -2.94 -29.50
C SER A 795 5.34 -2.49 -30.72
N VAL A 796 4.18 -1.91 -30.46
CA VAL A 796 3.23 -1.48 -31.47
C VAL A 796 3.55 -0.07 -31.96
N HIS A 797 3.71 0.09 -33.28
CA HIS A 797 3.84 1.38 -33.94
C HIS A 797 2.45 1.99 -34.18
N GLU A 798 1.55 1.22 -34.78
CA GLU A 798 0.21 1.68 -35.15
C GLU A 798 -0.78 0.51 -35.18
N VAL A 799 -2.03 0.79 -34.79
CA VAL A 799 -3.16 -0.14 -34.92
C VAL A 799 -4.27 0.56 -35.72
N ILE A 800 -4.60 0.02 -36.88
CA ILE A 800 -5.58 0.62 -37.80
C ILE A 800 -6.80 -0.31 -37.92
N PRO A 801 -8.01 0.13 -37.48
CA PRO A 801 -9.20 -0.71 -37.55
C PRO A 801 -9.74 -0.82 -38.96
N PHE A 802 -10.12 -2.02 -39.35
CA PHE A 802 -10.86 -2.25 -40.58
C PHE A 802 -12.32 -1.74 -40.47
N LYS A 803 -12.88 -1.36 -41.59
CA LYS A 803 -14.30 -1.01 -41.71
C LYS A 803 -15.03 -2.15 -42.40
N LEU A 804 -16.19 -2.51 -41.89
CA LEU A 804 -17.12 -3.41 -42.56
C LEU A 804 -17.75 -2.66 -43.74
N VAL A 805 -17.56 -3.15 -44.97
CA VAL A 805 -18.06 -2.53 -46.19
C VAL A 805 -19.18 -3.31 -46.83
N LYS A 806 -19.25 -4.64 -46.57
CA LYS A 806 -20.26 -5.50 -47.16
C LYS A 806 -20.58 -6.68 -46.24
N ALA A 807 -21.84 -7.08 -46.17
CA ALA A 807 -22.30 -8.27 -45.50
C ALA A 807 -23.30 -9.04 -46.39
N GLU A 808 -23.03 -10.29 -46.69
CA GLU A 808 -23.87 -11.17 -47.51
C GLU A 808 -23.98 -12.57 -46.86
N GLY A 809 -25.09 -12.84 -46.22
CA GLY A 809 -25.23 -14.07 -45.42
C GLY A 809 -24.23 -14.06 -44.29
N ASN A 810 -23.39 -15.11 -44.22
CA ASN A 810 -22.30 -15.22 -43.21
C ASN A 810 -20.98 -14.57 -43.67
N LEU A 811 -20.92 -14.04 -44.92
CA LEU A 811 -19.71 -13.47 -45.46
C LEU A 811 -19.66 -11.96 -45.20
N TYR A 812 -18.65 -11.53 -44.48
CA TYR A 812 -18.42 -10.14 -44.12
C TYR A 812 -17.13 -9.64 -44.76
N THR A 813 -17.19 -8.56 -45.50
CA THR A 813 -16.04 -7.93 -46.19
C THR A 813 -15.58 -6.73 -45.38
N PHE A 814 -14.33 -6.76 -44.98
CA PHE A 814 -13.66 -5.72 -44.19
C PHE A 814 -12.59 -5.05 -45.06
N GLU A 815 -12.50 -3.72 -45.00
CA GLU A 815 -11.49 -2.95 -45.72
C GLU A 815 -10.78 -1.97 -44.79
N VAL A 816 -9.48 -1.77 -44.99
CA VAL A 816 -8.70 -0.70 -44.41
C VAL A 816 -7.82 -0.03 -45.45
N ALA A 817 -7.69 1.28 -45.35
CA ALA A 817 -6.73 2.05 -46.11
C ALA A 817 -5.72 2.66 -45.13
N PHE A 818 -4.44 2.45 -45.38
CA PHE A 818 -3.37 3.05 -44.60
C PHE A 818 -2.38 3.76 -45.52
N GLU A 819 -1.70 4.77 -44.97
CA GLU A 819 -0.73 5.59 -45.67
C GLU A 819 0.51 5.71 -44.77
N PRO A 820 1.60 4.95 -45.05
CA PRO A 820 2.79 5.00 -44.26
C PRO A 820 3.40 6.40 -44.22
N ASP A 821 3.73 6.89 -43.03
CA ASP A 821 4.35 8.18 -42.76
C ASP A 821 5.88 8.10 -42.66
N ALA A 822 6.42 6.92 -42.42
CA ALA A 822 7.83 6.67 -42.24
C ALA A 822 8.35 5.55 -43.17
N ALA A 823 9.60 5.71 -43.62
CA ALA A 823 10.31 4.67 -44.33
C ALA A 823 11.08 3.76 -43.35
N GLY A 824 11.06 2.45 -43.57
CA GLY A 824 11.73 1.47 -42.71
C GLY A 824 11.30 0.04 -43.01
N ALA A 825 11.84 -0.92 -42.28
CA ALA A 825 11.42 -2.32 -42.30
C ALA A 825 10.45 -2.59 -41.13
N PHE A 826 9.16 -2.52 -41.42
CA PHE A 826 8.11 -2.79 -40.45
C PHE A 826 7.61 -4.24 -40.56
N LYS A 827 7.23 -4.83 -39.42
CA LYS A 827 6.45 -6.06 -39.39
C LYS A 827 4.99 -5.71 -39.23
N CYS A 828 4.11 -6.34 -39.96
CA CYS A 828 2.68 -6.11 -39.88
C CYS A 828 1.91 -7.43 -39.97
N ALA A 829 0.73 -7.45 -39.36
CA ALA A 829 -0.19 -8.58 -39.42
C ALA A 829 -1.63 -8.10 -39.18
N VAL A 830 -2.59 -8.94 -39.49
CA VAL A 830 -4.00 -8.68 -39.20
C VAL A 830 -4.50 -9.59 -38.08
N ARG A 831 -5.15 -8.99 -37.07
CA ARG A 831 -5.81 -9.75 -36.03
C ARG A 831 -7.31 -9.54 -36.02
N MET A 832 -8.01 -10.58 -35.66
CA MET A 832 -9.46 -10.60 -35.43
C MET A 832 -9.73 -10.68 -33.92
N PHE A 833 -10.75 -9.97 -33.46
CA PHE A 833 -11.20 -9.95 -32.07
C PHE A 833 -12.71 -9.81 -31.94
N PRO A 834 -13.35 -10.27 -30.86
CA PRO A 834 -14.77 -10.06 -30.60
C PRO A 834 -15.07 -8.57 -30.38
N LYS A 835 -16.11 -8.08 -31.02
CA LYS A 835 -16.51 -6.67 -31.01
C LYS A 835 -17.94 -6.52 -30.54
N SER A 836 -18.10 -5.82 -29.41
CA SER A 836 -19.43 -5.45 -28.90
C SER A 836 -19.37 -4.13 -28.15
N LYS A 837 -20.37 -3.30 -28.33
CA LYS A 837 -20.59 -2.06 -27.56
C LYS A 837 -21.02 -2.35 -26.12
N LEU A 838 -21.36 -3.59 -25.81
CA LEU A 838 -21.80 -4.01 -24.49
C LEU A 838 -20.63 -4.32 -23.56
N LEU A 839 -19.43 -4.59 -24.09
CA LEU A 839 -18.21 -4.80 -23.33
C LEU A 839 -17.73 -3.49 -22.70
N ALA A 840 -17.16 -3.56 -21.50
CA ALA A 840 -16.54 -2.41 -20.84
C ALA A 840 -15.24 -2.00 -21.55
N HIS A 841 -14.43 -2.97 -21.92
CA HIS A 841 -13.26 -2.86 -22.77
C HIS A 841 -12.99 -4.22 -23.45
N ARG A 842 -12.13 -4.25 -24.46
CA ARG A 842 -11.94 -5.48 -25.25
C ARG A 842 -11.34 -6.66 -24.47
N GLN A 843 -10.49 -6.41 -23.49
CA GLN A 843 -9.92 -7.46 -22.64
C GLN A 843 -10.94 -8.10 -21.67
N ASP A 844 -12.12 -7.51 -21.55
CA ASP A 844 -13.24 -8.10 -20.81
C ASP A 844 -13.73 -9.43 -21.44
N PHE A 845 -13.41 -9.62 -22.74
CA PHE A 845 -13.59 -10.87 -23.48
C PHE A 845 -12.43 -11.02 -24.46
N ALA A 846 -11.30 -11.54 -23.99
CA ALA A 846 -9.99 -11.42 -24.62
C ALA A 846 -9.67 -12.53 -25.64
N TYR A 847 -10.63 -12.87 -26.50
CA TYR A 847 -10.34 -13.73 -27.67
C TYR A 847 -9.60 -12.93 -28.74
N VAL A 848 -8.53 -13.49 -29.30
CA VAL A 848 -7.79 -12.93 -30.43
C VAL A 848 -7.34 -14.05 -31.36
N LYS A 849 -7.47 -13.83 -32.66
CA LYS A 849 -6.95 -14.74 -33.68
C LYS A 849 -6.16 -13.93 -34.70
N TRP A 850 -4.87 -14.23 -34.85
CA TRP A 850 -4.05 -13.68 -35.91
C TRP A 850 -4.35 -14.43 -37.22
N LEU A 851 -4.57 -13.68 -38.29
CA LEU A 851 -5.10 -14.20 -39.54
C LEU A 851 -4.05 -14.48 -40.60
N ASP A 852 -2.75 -14.24 -40.27
CA ASP A 852 -1.63 -14.33 -41.22
C ASP A 852 -0.53 -15.25 -40.71
#